data_3311f14b85f0bd1122fd7d2820eee0ba
#
_entry.id   3311f14b85f0bd1122fd7d2820eee0ba
#
_cell.length_a   1.000
_cell.length_b   1.000
_cell.length_c   1.000
_cell.angle_alpha   90.00
_cell.angle_beta   90.00
_cell.angle_gamma   90.00
#
_symmetry.space_group_name_H-M   'P 1'
#
loop_
_entity.id
_entity.type
_entity.pdbx_description
1 polymer ?
#
loop_
_entity_poly.entity_id
_entity_poly.type
_entity_poly.pdbx_seq_one_letter_code
_entity_poly.pdbx_strand_id
1 'polypeptide(L)'
;MAKQGNIGVTSENIFPIIKKFLYSDHEIFLRELVSNAVDATQKLKTLASVGEFKGELGDLTVHVSFDSDTIKISDRGIGMTAEEIDKYINQIAFSGAEEFVEKYKNDAAAIIGHFGLGFYSSFMVAKKVEIVTKSYKEGAVPMKWSCDGTPEYTLEETEKEDRGTDIILYIDDENKDFLNKDKINSLLTKYCRYLPVPIAFGKKQEWKDGKYVDTDEDNIINDIQPAWVRKPTDMTDEDYKKFYQDLYPMSDEPLFWIHLNVDYPFHLTGILYFPRIKSNIDLHRNKIQLYSNQVFVTDSVEGIVPEFLTLLHGVLDSPDIPLNVSRSYLQSDQNVKKISNHIMKKVADRLEEMFKNDRPQFEEKWDSLKLFIQYGMLSEEKFYDRAAKFALLKDVDGKYYTFEEYKALTEANQTDKEGNLIYLYTTNANDQYSYIQAAKDKAYSVLIMDGQLDVHAISQMEQKFEKTRFVRVDSDTIDNLIRKDDVSKVTLNEDEKNALQEMFKSQLPKIEKTDFIVTFEALGESSNPVMLTQSEYMRRMREMSAMQPGMSFYGELPDSYNLVLNTDHELVKKILTEEEAACAEKLNPILADLKGWKARQSDLREAQSKKKEEEITSEEKEDMTNTNKKIDELAEQRNNILSEYAGENKLVSQLIDLALLANGMLKGEALSRFIKRSVQMIG
;
A
#
# COMPACT_ATOMS: atom_id res chain seq x y z
N MET A 1 -38.74 -12.58 45.71
CA MET A 1 -38.83 -13.74 44.81
C MET A 1 -38.33 -13.29 43.45
N ALA A 2 -37.30 -13.90 42.87
CA ALA A 2 -36.88 -13.64 41.50
C ALA A 2 -37.93 -14.26 40.56
N LYS A 3 -38.45 -13.48 39.62
CA LYS A 3 -39.37 -13.95 38.58
C LYS A 3 -38.52 -14.41 37.39
N GLN A 4 -38.49 -15.70 37.11
CA GLN A 4 -37.95 -16.23 35.86
C GLN A 4 -39.06 -16.24 34.81
N GLY A 5 -38.72 -15.79 33.58
CA GLY A 5 -39.63 -15.81 32.45
C GLY A 5 -38.78 -15.87 31.13
N ASN A 6 -39.41 -16.33 30.07
CA ASN A 6 -38.78 -16.36 28.73
C ASN A 6 -38.98 -15.02 28.01
N ILE A 7 -37.95 -14.58 27.28
CA ILE A 7 -38.10 -13.47 26.36
C ILE A 7 -38.84 -14.00 25.13
N GLY A 8 -40.02 -13.43 24.84
CA GLY A 8 -40.83 -13.79 23.68
C GLY A 8 -40.65 -12.78 22.56
N VAL A 9 -40.71 -13.24 21.32
CA VAL A 9 -40.73 -12.41 20.12
C VAL A 9 -42.03 -12.69 19.37
N THR A 10 -42.73 -11.62 18.97
CA THR A 10 -43.94 -11.74 18.14
C THR A 10 -43.60 -11.48 16.68
N SER A 11 -44.16 -12.29 15.78
CA SER A 11 -43.96 -12.17 14.33
C SER A 11 -44.34 -10.80 13.78
N GLU A 12 -45.38 -10.15 14.34
CA GLU A 12 -45.81 -8.78 13.99
C GLU A 12 -44.69 -7.73 14.12
N ASN A 13 -43.79 -7.91 15.07
CA ASN A 13 -42.70 -6.98 15.36
C ASN A 13 -41.43 -7.33 14.56
N ILE A 14 -41.22 -8.59 14.18
CA ILE A 14 -40.01 -9.04 13.49
C ILE A 14 -40.03 -8.72 11.99
N PHE A 15 -41.16 -8.89 11.32
CA PHE A 15 -41.25 -8.65 9.86
C PHE A 15 -40.82 -7.24 9.44
N PRO A 16 -41.26 -6.16 10.10
CA PRO A 16 -40.79 -4.80 9.81
C PRO A 16 -39.28 -4.63 10.04
N ILE A 17 -38.72 -5.33 11.03
CA ILE A 17 -37.29 -5.28 11.35
C ILE A 17 -36.49 -5.99 10.25
N ILE A 18 -36.94 -7.17 9.83
CA ILE A 18 -36.32 -7.92 8.71
C ILE A 18 -36.34 -7.06 7.44
N LYS A 19 -37.50 -6.49 7.10
CA LYS A 19 -37.67 -5.70 5.89
C LYS A 19 -36.79 -4.43 5.87
N LYS A 20 -36.53 -3.80 7.02
CA LYS A 20 -35.81 -2.50 7.08
C LYS A 20 -34.35 -2.61 7.51
N PHE A 21 -33.97 -3.61 8.27
CA PHE A 21 -32.69 -3.60 9.00
C PHE A 21 -31.83 -4.86 8.83
N LEU A 22 -32.41 -5.96 8.33
CA LEU A 22 -31.65 -7.21 8.22
C LEU A 22 -30.59 -7.14 7.10
N TYR A 23 -30.91 -6.46 6.04
CA TYR A 23 -30.05 -6.27 4.87
C TYR A 23 -29.96 -4.79 4.51
N SER A 24 -28.73 -4.34 4.28
CA SER A 24 -28.45 -2.95 3.88
C SER A 24 -28.73 -2.70 2.38
N ASP A 25 -28.83 -3.75 1.58
CA ASP A 25 -28.98 -3.69 0.13
C ASP A 25 -30.07 -4.65 -0.32
N HIS A 26 -31.07 -4.13 -1.05
CA HIS A 26 -32.18 -4.91 -1.59
C HIS A 26 -31.73 -5.93 -2.65
N GLU A 27 -30.63 -5.67 -3.34
CA GLU A 27 -30.10 -6.59 -4.39
C GLU A 27 -29.79 -8.00 -3.86
N ILE A 28 -29.57 -8.13 -2.56
CA ILE A 28 -29.21 -9.39 -1.88
C ILE A 28 -30.30 -10.47 -2.00
N PHE A 29 -31.58 -10.09 -2.20
CA PHE A 29 -32.67 -11.04 -2.31
C PHE A 29 -32.41 -12.13 -3.37
N LEU A 30 -31.87 -11.73 -4.51
CA LEU A 30 -31.63 -12.67 -5.62
C LEU A 30 -30.51 -13.65 -5.27
N ARG A 31 -29.43 -13.17 -4.64
CA ARG A 31 -28.35 -14.02 -4.14
C ARG A 31 -28.85 -15.06 -3.16
N GLU A 32 -29.64 -14.66 -2.18
CA GLU A 32 -30.14 -15.56 -1.13
C GLU A 32 -31.08 -16.63 -1.69
N LEU A 33 -32.01 -16.26 -2.58
CA LEU A 33 -32.95 -17.20 -3.15
C LEU A 33 -32.28 -18.18 -4.11
N VAL A 34 -31.36 -17.72 -4.96
CA VAL A 34 -30.59 -18.59 -5.86
C VAL A 34 -29.68 -19.53 -5.03
N SER A 35 -29.06 -19.03 -3.95
CA SER A 35 -28.25 -19.87 -3.05
C SER A 35 -29.10 -20.97 -2.40
N ASN A 36 -30.32 -20.67 -1.97
CA ASN A 36 -31.25 -21.68 -1.44
C ASN A 36 -31.62 -22.76 -2.46
N ALA A 37 -31.82 -22.36 -3.72
CA ALA A 37 -32.09 -23.30 -4.82
C ALA A 37 -30.86 -24.20 -5.10
N VAL A 38 -29.65 -23.64 -5.05
CA VAL A 38 -28.40 -24.38 -5.17
C VAL A 38 -28.24 -25.35 -4.00
N ASP A 39 -28.51 -24.93 -2.76
CA ASP A 39 -28.45 -25.80 -1.57
C ASP A 39 -29.44 -26.96 -1.64
N ALA A 40 -30.69 -26.71 -2.08
CA ALA A 40 -31.67 -27.74 -2.28
C ALA A 40 -31.22 -28.81 -3.32
N THR A 41 -30.54 -28.35 -4.34
CA THR A 41 -29.96 -29.20 -5.39
C THR A 41 -28.76 -29.99 -4.89
N GLN A 42 -27.84 -29.35 -4.14
CA GLN A 42 -26.68 -30.01 -3.54
C GLN A 42 -27.10 -31.07 -2.49
N LYS A 43 -28.11 -30.77 -1.68
CA LYS A 43 -28.70 -31.76 -0.75
C LYS A 43 -29.21 -33.00 -1.50
N LEU A 44 -29.88 -32.82 -2.64
CA LEU A 44 -30.36 -33.96 -3.46
C LEU A 44 -29.18 -34.79 -4.00
N LYS A 45 -28.12 -34.12 -4.51
CA LYS A 45 -26.89 -34.80 -4.98
C LYS A 45 -26.26 -35.63 -3.85
N THR A 46 -26.18 -35.06 -2.64
CA THR A 46 -25.67 -35.77 -1.45
C THR A 46 -26.53 -36.99 -1.13
N LEU A 47 -27.87 -36.87 -1.09
CA LEU A 47 -28.77 -37.98 -0.84
C LEU A 47 -28.64 -39.10 -1.91
N ALA A 48 -28.38 -38.71 -3.14
CA ALA A 48 -28.13 -39.68 -4.23
C ALA A 48 -26.78 -40.40 -4.03
N SER A 49 -25.71 -39.67 -3.64
CA SER A 49 -24.38 -40.26 -3.45
C SER A 49 -24.36 -41.28 -2.30
N VAL A 50 -25.11 -41.01 -1.21
CA VAL A 50 -25.22 -41.94 -0.07
C VAL A 50 -26.31 -43.00 -0.26
N GLY A 51 -27.03 -43.01 -1.40
CA GLY A 51 -28.07 -44.02 -1.76
C GLY A 51 -29.40 -43.83 -1.05
N GLU A 52 -29.65 -42.71 -0.38
CA GLU A 52 -30.97 -42.36 0.20
C GLU A 52 -31.96 -41.85 -0.86
N PHE A 53 -31.49 -41.35 -2.00
CA PHE A 53 -32.30 -41.05 -3.16
C PHE A 53 -31.96 -42.01 -4.30
N LYS A 54 -32.96 -42.79 -4.77
CA LYS A 54 -32.82 -43.84 -5.81
C LYS A 54 -33.40 -43.44 -7.16
N GLY A 55 -34.00 -42.26 -7.26
CA GLY A 55 -34.54 -41.73 -8.50
C GLY A 55 -33.46 -41.20 -9.44
N GLU A 56 -33.84 -40.90 -10.68
CA GLU A 56 -32.96 -40.20 -11.61
C GLU A 56 -32.82 -38.74 -11.21
N LEU A 57 -31.57 -38.25 -11.18
CA LEU A 57 -31.31 -36.85 -10.91
C LEU A 57 -31.85 -35.93 -12.01
N GLY A 58 -31.72 -36.34 -13.27
CA GLY A 58 -32.16 -35.54 -14.42
C GLY A 58 -31.42 -34.22 -14.54
N ASP A 59 -32.05 -33.23 -15.15
CA ASP A 59 -31.52 -31.88 -15.23
C ASP A 59 -31.71 -31.15 -13.90
N LEU A 60 -30.62 -30.69 -13.32
CA LEU A 60 -30.55 -29.98 -12.03
C LEU A 60 -30.31 -28.49 -12.19
N THR A 61 -30.45 -27.94 -13.39
CA THR A 61 -30.25 -26.52 -13.65
C THR A 61 -31.27 -25.69 -12.89
N VAL A 62 -30.79 -24.67 -12.16
CA VAL A 62 -31.62 -23.65 -11.53
C VAL A 62 -32.02 -22.64 -12.60
N HIS A 63 -33.30 -22.36 -12.75
CA HIS A 63 -33.82 -21.40 -13.74
C HIS A 63 -34.28 -20.12 -13.06
N VAL A 64 -33.79 -18.99 -13.56
CA VAL A 64 -34.26 -17.65 -13.17
C VAL A 64 -35.00 -17.06 -14.38
N SER A 65 -36.20 -16.58 -14.15
CA SER A 65 -37.02 -15.95 -15.19
C SER A 65 -37.81 -14.76 -14.61
N PHE A 66 -38.29 -13.88 -15.46
CA PHE A 66 -39.11 -12.75 -15.06
C PHE A 66 -40.13 -12.42 -16.14
N ASP A 67 -41.22 -11.78 -15.75
CA ASP A 67 -42.23 -11.21 -16.64
C ASP A 67 -42.50 -9.74 -16.25
N SER A 68 -43.68 -9.21 -16.61
CA SER A 68 -44.06 -7.81 -16.31
C SER A 68 -44.20 -7.49 -14.83
N ASP A 69 -44.46 -8.48 -13.98
CA ASP A 69 -44.81 -8.29 -12.57
C ASP A 69 -44.08 -9.22 -11.62
N THR A 70 -43.47 -10.29 -12.13
CA THR A 70 -42.91 -11.34 -11.30
C THR A 70 -41.45 -11.66 -11.66
N ILE A 71 -40.72 -12.12 -10.64
CA ILE A 71 -39.44 -12.86 -10.80
C ILE A 71 -39.66 -14.26 -10.25
N LYS A 72 -39.23 -15.27 -11.01
CA LYS A 72 -39.36 -16.66 -10.63
C LYS A 72 -37.99 -17.33 -10.57
N ILE A 73 -37.76 -18.07 -9.48
CA ILE A 73 -36.60 -18.95 -9.30
C ILE A 73 -37.10 -20.38 -9.15
N SER A 74 -36.57 -21.28 -9.96
CA SER A 74 -37.02 -22.68 -10.03
C SER A 74 -35.83 -23.63 -9.86
N ASP A 75 -35.93 -24.57 -8.94
CA ASP A 75 -34.99 -25.69 -8.77
C ASP A 75 -35.68 -27.05 -8.90
N ARG A 76 -34.87 -28.09 -9.12
CA ARG A 76 -35.26 -29.50 -9.08
C ARG A 76 -34.53 -30.23 -7.97
N GLY A 77 -34.30 -29.55 -6.85
CA GLY A 77 -33.69 -30.10 -5.65
C GLY A 77 -34.60 -30.98 -4.81
N ILE A 78 -34.39 -31.00 -3.51
CA ILE A 78 -35.15 -31.87 -2.58
C ILE A 78 -36.62 -31.51 -2.43
N GLY A 79 -37.05 -30.29 -2.76
CA GLY A 79 -38.40 -29.80 -2.48
C GLY A 79 -38.75 -29.86 -0.98
N MET A 80 -40.04 -29.64 -0.64
CA MET A 80 -40.54 -29.65 0.74
C MET A 80 -41.90 -30.33 0.82
N THR A 81 -42.16 -31.01 1.96
CA THR A 81 -43.50 -31.44 2.37
C THR A 81 -44.21 -30.31 3.14
N ALA A 82 -45.52 -30.46 3.44
CA ALA A 82 -46.25 -29.50 4.27
C ALA A 82 -45.59 -29.26 5.65
N GLU A 83 -45.15 -30.32 6.30
CA GLU A 83 -44.49 -30.28 7.61
C GLU A 83 -43.11 -29.59 7.52
N GLU A 84 -42.39 -29.77 6.39
CA GLU A 84 -41.11 -29.10 6.13
C GLU A 84 -41.30 -27.61 5.86
N ILE A 85 -42.40 -27.21 5.21
CA ILE A 85 -42.77 -25.81 5.02
C ILE A 85 -43.04 -25.19 6.39
N ASP A 86 -43.82 -25.83 7.27
CA ASP A 86 -44.09 -25.34 8.61
C ASP A 86 -42.81 -25.20 9.46
N LYS A 87 -41.89 -26.13 9.27
CA LYS A 87 -40.61 -26.12 10.04
C LYS A 87 -39.59 -25.10 9.50
N TYR A 88 -39.41 -24.98 8.19
CA TYR A 88 -38.30 -24.23 7.57
C TYR A 88 -38.70 -22.88 6.95
N ILE A 89 -39.98 -22.70 6.63
CA ILE A 89 -40.51 -21.45 6.07
C ILE A 89 -41.30 -20.66 7.08
N ASN A 90 -42.13 -21.30 7.93
CA ASN A 90 -42.99 -20.63 8.89
C ASN A 90 -42.28 -20.32 10.21
N GLN A 91 -41.05 -20.83 10.44
CA GLN A 91 -40.25 -20.54 11.61
C GLN A 91 -39.04 -19.67 11.24
N ILE A 92 -39.08 -18.40 11.62
CA ILE A 92 -38.02 -17.42 11.35
C ILE A 92 -36.74 -17.83 12.10
N ALA A 93 -35.60 -17.70 11.43
CA ALA A 93 -34.26 -18.07 11.95
C ALA A 93 -34.08 -19.56 12.27
N PHE A 94 -34.86 -20.43 11.65
CA PHE A 94 -34.70 -21.88 11.71
C PHE A 94 -34.14 -22.40 10.38
N SER A 95 -32.97 -23.06 10.42
CA SER A 95 -32.30 -23.61 9.24
C SER A 95 -32.15 -25.12 9.35
N GLY A 96 -32.59 -25.86 8.32
CA GLY A 96 -32.31 -27.30 8.19
C GLY A 96 -30.90 -27.60 7.66
N ALA A 97 -30.05 -26.59 7.46
CA ALA A 97 -28.70 -26.77 6.96
C ALA A 97 -27.78 -27.44 8.01
N GLU A 98 -27.85 -27.00 9.27
CA GLU A 98 -27.02 -27.57 10.33
C GLU A 98 -27.37 -29.05 10.59
N GLU A 99 -28.68 -29.37 10.67
CA GLU A 99 -29.14 -30.77 10.82
C GLU A 99 -28.65 -31.65 9.66
N PHE A 100 -28.68 -31.12 8.46
CA PHE A 100 -28.22 -31.83 7.26
C PHE A 100 -26.70 -32.04 7.27
N VAL A 101 -25.94 -31.00 7.52
CA VAL A 101 -24.46 -31.07 7.59
C VAL A 101 -24.04 -31.99 8.73
N GLU A 102 -24.72 -31.96 9.87
CA GLU A 102 -24.41 -32.83 11.01
C GLU A 102 -24.67 -34.31 10.69
N LYS A 103 -25.78 -34.61 9.98
CA LYS A 103 -26.14 -35.98 9.59
C LYS A 103 -25.16 -36.54 8.53
N TYR A 104 -24.67 -35.71 7.59
CA TYR A 104 -23.89 -36.14 6.42
C TYR A 104 -22.46 -35.59 6.43
N LYS A 105 -21.85 -35.43 7.61
CA LYS A 105 -20.53 -34.75 7.82
C LYS A 105 -19.41 -35.11 6.85
N ASN A 106 -19.37 -36.35 6.36
CA ASN A 106 -18.30 -36.84 5.49
C ASN A 106 -18.65 -36.74 3.99
N ASP A 107 -19.91 -36.56 3.64
CA ASP A 107 -20.42 -36.64 2.27
C ASP A 107 -21.23 -35.39 1.88
N ALA A 108 -21.48 -34.48 2.83
CA ALA A 108 -22.22 -33.26 2.56
C ALA A 108 -21.41 -32.32 1.67
N ALA A 109 -21.92 -32.04 0.49
CA ALA A 109 -21.45 -30.88 -0.27
C ALA A 109 -21.58 -29.61 0.58
N ALA A 110 -20.70 -28.65 0.36
CA ALA A 110 -20.73 -27.38 1.07
C ALA A 110 -22.11 -26.72 0.95
N ILE A 111 -22.79 -26.54 2.06
CA ILE A 111 -24.09 -25.87 2.14
C ILE A 111 -23.85 -24.39 2.38
N ILE A 112 -24.56 -23.55 1.63
CA ILE A 112 -24.38 -22.10 1.63
C ILE A 112 -25.18 -21.42 2.74
N GLY A 113 -26.44 -21.83 2.95
CA GLY A 113 -27.38 -21.21 3.88
C GLY A 113 -27.25 -21.73 5.30
N HIS A 114 -26.98 -20.85 6.29
CA HIS A 114 -26.84 -21.23 7.70
C HIS A 114 -27.86 -20.57 8.64
N PHE A 115 -28.36 -19.38 8.32
CA PHE A 115 -29.09 -18.54 9.27
C PHE A 115 -30.63 -18.71 9.26
N GLY A 116 -31.19 -19.37 8.26
CA GLY A 116 -32.67 -19.51 8.12
C GLY A 116 -33.41 -18.18 7.90
N LEU A 117 -32.70 -17.15 7.43
CA LEU A 117 -33.24 -15.80 7.21
C LEU A 117 -33.22 -15.39 5.73
N GLY A 118 -32.43 -16.05 4.90
CA GLY A 118 -32.24 -15.67 3.49
C GLY A 118 -33.53 -15.61 2.70
N PHE A 119 -34.47 -16.55 2.91
CA PHE A 119 -35.76 -16.54 2.23
C PHE A 119 -36.56 -15.25 2.49
N TYR A 120 -36.51 -14.70 3.69
CA TYR A 120 -37.27 -13.50 4.06
C TYR A 120 -36.78 -12.22 3.38
N SER A 121 -35.57 -12.23 2.77
CA SER A 121 -35.12 -11.13 1.92
C SER A 121 -36.04 -10.88 0.74
N SER A 122 -36.83 -11.86 0.31
CA SER A 122 -37.84 -11.75 -0.73
C SER A 122 -38.86 -10.63 -0.46
N PHE A 123 -39.23 -10.42 0.82
CA PHE A 123 -40.18 -9.38 1.21
C PHE A 123 -39.61 -7.96 1.22
N MET A 124 -38.33 -7.80 0.92
CA MET A 124 -37.74 -6.47 0.71
C MET A 124 -38.12 -5.88 -0.64
N VAL A 125 -38.44 -6.73 -1.61
CA VAL A 125 -38.70 -6.33 -3.01
C VAL A 125 -40.07 -6.78 -3.51
N ALA A 126 -40.74 -7.69 -2.80
CA ALA A 126 -42.00 -8.25 -3.21
C ALA A 126 -43.15 -7.88 -2.27
N LYS A 127 -44.30 -7.53 -2.87
CA LYS A 127 -45.57 -7.33 -2.18
C LYS A 127 -46.27 -8.67 -1.86
N LYS A 128 -45.89 -9.76 -2.54
CA LYS A 128 -46.42 -11.12 -2.32
C LYS A 128 -45.35 -12.12 -2.76
N VAL A 129 -45.24 -13.23 -2.03
CA VAL A 129 -44.37 -14.38 -2.39
C VAL A 129 -45.19 -15.64 -2.42
N GLU A 130 -45.00 -16.42 -3.45
CA GLU A 130 -45.57 -17.79 -3.58
C GLU A 130 -44.45 -18.81 -3.66
N ILE A 131 -44.64 -19.96 -3.01
CA ILE A 131 -43.80 -21.16 -3.11
C ILE A 131 -44.65 -22.30 -3.64
N VAL A 132 -44.25 -22.90 -4.76
CA VAL A 132 -44.87 -24.13 -5.27
C VAL A 132 -43.79 -25.20 -5.19
N THR A 133 -44.00 -26.22 -4.35
CA THR A 133 -42.97 -27.20 -4.04
C THR A 133 -43.50 -28.63 -3.98
N LYS A 134 -42.65 -29.61 -4.37
CA LYS A 134 -42.90 -31.05 -4.25
C LYS A 134 -41.63 -31.72 -3.73
N SER A 135 -41.75 -32.41 -2.61
CA SER A 135 -40.63 -33.15 -2.01
C SER A 135 -40.19 -34.32 -2.90
N TYR A 136 -38.90 -34.66 -2.81
CA TYR A 136 -38.31 -35.86 -3.44
C TYR A 136 -38.81 -37.17 -2.83
N LYS A 137 -39.46 -37.10 -1.67
CA LYS A 137 -39.99 -38.27 -0.95
C LYS A 137 -41.12 -38.92 -1.75
N GLU A 138 -41.12 -40.25 -1.75
CA GLU A 138 -42.15 -41.03 -2.48
C GLU A 138 -43.54 -40.73 -1.90
N GLY A 139 -44.50 -40.46 -2.78
CA GLY A 139 -45.88 -40.14 -2.41
C GLY A 139 -46.09 -38.71 -1.88
N ALA A 140 -45.09 -37.83 -1.93
CA ALA A 140 -45.22 -36.45 -1.50
C ALA A 140 -46.27 -35.67 -2.33
N VAL A 141 -47.20 -35.00 -1.66
CA VAL A 141 -48.23 -34.15 -2.27
C VAL A 141 -47.58 -32.75 -2.54
N PRO A 142 -47.76 -32.22 -3.75
CA PRO A 142 -47.32 -30.89 -4.07
C PRO A 142 -48.09 -29.84 -3.26
N MET A 143 -47.37 -28.83 -2.72
CA MET A 143 -47.93 -27.79 -1.90
C MET A 143 -47.67 -26.40 -2.48
N LYS A 144 -48.65 -25.53 -2.29
CA LYS A 144 -48.53 -24.10 -2.58
C LYS A 144 -48.67 -23.29 -1.29
N TRP A 145 -47.66 -22.55 -0.97
CA TRP A 145 -47.61 -21.58 0.12
C TRP A 145 -47.65 -20.17 -0.45
N SER A 146 -48.39 -19.25 0.20
CA SER A 146 -48.34 -17.85 -0.19
C SER A 146 -48.46 -16.91 1.02
N CYS A 147 -47.77 -15.76 0.96
CA CYS A 147 -47.76 -14.72 1.97
C CYS A 147 -47.56 -13.33 1.31
N ASP A 148 -48.22 -12.33 1.84
CA ASP A 148 -48.15 -10.93 1.38
C ASP A 148 -47.22 -10.06 2.25
N GLY A 149 -46.39 -10.67 3.08
CA GLY A 149 -45.50 -9.97 3.99
C GLY A 149 -46.12 -9.58 5.31
N THR A 150 -47.35 -10.04 5.57
CA THR A 150 -47.98 -10.07 6.91
C THR A 150 -47.58 -11.36 7.61
N PRO A 151 -47.84 -11.51 8.94
CA PRO A 151 -47.64 -12.76 9.62
C PRO A 151 -48.53 -13.92 9.16
N GLU A 152 -49.53 -13.63 8.35
CA GLU A 152 -50.47 -14.62 7.86
C GLU A 152 -49.99 -15.25 6.56
N TYR A 153 -50.18 -16.55 6.40
CA TYR A 153 -49.90 -17.31 5.16
C TYR A 153 -51.02 -18.23 4.82
N THR A 154 -51.05 -18.67 3.58
CA THR A 154 -51.95 -19.76 3.11
C THR A 154 -51.12 -20.94 2.66
N LEU A 155 -51.56 -22.14 2.97
CA LEU A 155 -50.96 -23.39 2.56
C LEU A 155 -52.04 -24.30 1.98
N GLU A 156 -51.91 -24.71 0.71
CA GLU A 156 -52.88 -25.51 0.01
C GLU A 156 -52.23 -26.57 -0.91
N GLU A 157 -52.92 -27.68 -1.19
CA GLU A 157 -52.45 -28.64 -2.16
C GLU A 157 -52.52 -28.04 -3.55
N THR A 158 -51.60 -28.41 -4.43
CA THR A 158 -51.52 -27.91 -5.81
C THR A 158 -51.03 -28.98 -6.75
N GLU A 159 -50.89 -28.65 -8.03
CA GLU A 159 -50.29 -29.52 -9.04
C GLU A 159 -48.86 -29.13 -9.32
N LYS A 160 -47.93 -30.08 -9.27
CA LYS A 160 -46.54 -29.96 -9.73
C LYS A 160 -46.05 -31.33 -10.12
N GLU A 161 -45.66 -31.48 -11.38
CA GLU A 161 -45.21 -32.77 -11.92
C GLU A 161 -43.89 -33.20 -11.31
N ASP A 162 -42.87 -32.35 -11.42
CA ASP A 162 -41.50 -32.61 -10.97
C ASP A 162 -41.28 -32.21 -9.51
N ARG A 163 -40.35 -32.91 -8.86
CA ARG A 163 -39.81 -32.47 -7.55
C ARG A 163 -39.11 -31.10 -7.66
N GLY A 164 -38.90 -30.48 -6.52
CA GLY A 164 -38.17 -29.18 -6.38
C GLY A 164 -39.12 -28.07 -6.01
N THR A 165 -38.60 -26.83 -6.09
CA THR A 165 -39.30 -25.64 -5.62
C THR A 165 -39.29 -24.54 -6.67
N ASP A 166 -40.44 -23.88 -6.84
CA ASP A 166 -40.59 -22.64 -7.58
C ASP A 166 -40.90 -21.54 -6.57
N ILE A 167 -40.10 -20.52 -6.51
CA ILE A 167 -40.33 -19.29 -5.72
C ILE A 167 -40.71 -18.17 -6.69
N ILE A 168 -41.92 -17.60 -6.49
CA ILE A 168 -42.48 -16.56 -7.35
C ILE A 168 -42.62 -15.27 -6.51
N LEU A 169 -41.94 -14.22 -6.91
CA LEU A 169 -41.94 -12.91 -6.27
C LEU A 169 -42.80 -11.96 -7.09
N TYR A 170 -43.90 -11.48 -6.51
CA TYR A 170 -44.70 -10.39 -7.09
C TYR A 170 -44.09 -9.08 -6.66
N ILE A 171 -43.33 -8.45 -7.54
CA ILE A 171 -42.50 -7.25 -7.24
C ILE A 171 -43.39 -6.06 -6.89
N ASP A 172 -43.06 -5.33 -5.87
CA ASP A 172 -43.76 -4.12 -5.48
C ASP A 172 -43.41 -2.91 -6.39
N ASP A 173 -44.16 -1.83 -6.27
CA ASP A 173 -44.04 -0.67 -7.16
C ASP A 173 -42.73 0.09 -6.97
N GLU A 174 -42.11 0.03 -5.80
CA GLU A 174 -40.86 0.72 -5.47
C GLU A 174 -39.64 -0.01 -6.06
N ASN A 175 -39.78 -1.30 -6.32
CA ASN A 175 -38.71 -2.20 -6.74
C ASN A 175 -38.83 -2.69 -8.20
N LYS A 176 -39.69 -2.09 -9.02
CA LYS A 176 -39.90 -2.48 -10.43
C LYS A 176 -38.65 -2.44 -11.31
N ASP A 177 -37.61 -1.74 -10.87
CA ASP A 177 -36.31 -1.73 -11.57
C ASP A 177 -35.68 -3.11 -11.64
N PHE A 178 -36.03 -4.04 -10.73
CA PHE A 178 -35.59 -5.43 -10.82
C PHE A 178 -36.28 -6.22 -11.92
N LEU A 179 -37.40 -5.77 -12.48
CA LEU A 179 -38.06 -6.38 -13.64
C LEU A 179 -37.36 -5.96 -14.94
N ASN A 180 -36.05 -6.01 -14.96
CA ASN A 180 -35.22 -5.66 -16.11
C ASN A 180 -34.15 -6.74 -16.34
N LYS A 181 -34.05 -7.19 -17.61
CA LYS A 181 -33.12 -8.25 -18.01
C LYS A 181 -31.68 -7.94 -17.64
N ASP A 182 -31.21 -6.72 -17.93
CA ASP A 182 -29.82 -6.33 -17.71
C ASP A 182 -29.52 -6.23 -16.21
N LYS A 183 -30.47 -5.72 -15.41
CA LYS A 183 -30.33 -5.65 -13.97
C LYS A 183 -30.23 -7.05 -13.34
N ILE A 184 -31.14 -7.96 -13.69
CA ILE A 184 -31.10 -9.35 -13.19
C ILE A 184 -29.80 -10.02 -13.62
N ASN A 185 -29.42 -9.90 -14.89
CA ASN A 185 -28.19 -10.49 -15.39
C ASN A 185 -26.93 -9.95 -14.64
N SER A 186 -26.89 -8.66 -14.40
CA SER A 186 -25.82 -8.03 -13.63
C SER A 186 -25.73 -8.59 -12.20
N LEU A 187 -26.86 -8.77 -11.52
CA LEU A 187 -26.92 -9.33 -10.17
C LEU A 187 -26.52 -10.81 -10.14
N LEU A 188 -27.02 -11.60 -11.09
CA LEU A 188 -26.63 -13.01 -11.20
C LEU A 188 -25.13 -13.15 -11.49
N THR A 189 -24.58 -12.33 -12.37
CA THR A 189 -23.15 -12.32 -12.66
C THR A 189 -22.33 -11.88 -11.43
N LYS A 190 -22.78 -10.88 -10.68
CA LYS A 190 -22.11 -10.39 -9.48
C LYS A 190 -22.06 -11.43 -8.35
N TYR A 191 -23.21 -12.05 -8.05
CA TYR A 191 -23.35 -12.88 -6.86
C TYR A 191 -23.28 -14.38 -7.11
N CYS A 192 -23.65 -14.84 -8.31
CA CYS A 192 -23.88 -16.25 -8.59
C CYS A 192 -22.92 -16.84 -9.62
N ARG A 193 -21.97 -16.05 -10.15
CA ARG A 193 -21.07 -16.41 -11.25
C ARG A 193 -20.33 -17.74 -11.07
N TYR A 194 -20.12 -18.17 -9.85
CA TYR A 194 -19.30 -19.34 -9.56
C TYR A 194 -20.02 -20.40 -8.70
N LEU A 195 -21.35 -20.31 -8.57
CA LEU A 195 -22.11 -21.29 -7.82
C LEU A 195 -21.99 -22.70 -8.43
N PRO A 196 -21.96 -23.77 -7.60
CA PRO A 196 -21.63 -25.13 -8.04
C PRO A 196 -22.76 -25.89 -8.73
N VAL A 197 -23.82 -25.20 -9.12
CA VAL A 197 -24.95 -25.74 -9.88
C VAL A 197 -25.22 -24.84 -11.08
N PRO A 198 -25.49 -25.37 -12.29
CA PRO A 198 -25.81 -24.56 -13.46
C PRO A 198 -27.00 -23.64 -13.19
N ILE A 199 -26.88 -22.37 -13.55
CA ILE A 199 -27.93 -21.35 -13.43
C ILE A 199 -28.25 -20.84 -14.80
N ALA A 200 -29.49 -21.02 -15.25
CA ALA A 200 -29.99 -20.56 -16.53
C ALA A 200 -30.75 -19.23 -16.37
N PHE A 201 -30.42 -18.27 -17.21
CA PHE A 201 -31.17 -17.01 -17.33
C PHE A 201 -31.35 -16.66 -18.80
N GLY A 202 -32.57 -16.85 -19.31
CA GLY A 202 -32.89 -16.68 -20.71
C GLY A 202 -32.35 -17.79 -21.61
N LYS A 203 -32.33 -17.53 -22.90
CA LYS A 203 -31.81 -18.45 -23.93
C LYS A 203 -30.52 -17.96 -24.52
N LYS A 204 -29.67 -18.87 -25.00
CA LYS A 204 -28.49 -18.50 -25.79
C LYS A 204 -28.92 -17.77 -27.04
N GLN A 205 -28.18 -16.78 -27.45
CA GLN A 205 -28.44 -16.00 -28.65
C GLN A 205 -27.38 -16.29 -29.70
N GLU A 206 -27.81 -16.49 -30.91
CA GLU A 206 -26.96 -16.61 -32.09
C GLU A 206 -27.18 -15.43 -33.03
N TRP A 207 -26.10 -14.98 -33.67
CA TRP A 207 -26.18 -13.93 -34.68
C TRP A 207 -26.62 -14.53 -36.01
N LYS A 208 -27.88 -14.25 -36.44
CA LYS A 208 -28.44 -14.68 -37.73
C LYS A 208 -29.07 -13.48 -38.44
N ASP A 209 -28.75 -13.30 -39.71
CA ASP A 209 -29.38 -12.30 -40.61
C ASP A 209 -29.33 -10.85 -40.04
N GLY A 210 -28.22 -10.45 -39.40
CA GLY A 210 -28.04 -9.08 -38.89
C GLY A 210 -28.73 -8.79 -37.56
N LYS A 211 -29.21 -9.81 -36.83
CA LYS A 211 -29.82 -9.71 -35.51
C LYS A 211 -29.49 -10.91 -34.63
N TYR A 212 -29.55 -10.71 -33.33
CA TYR A 212 -29.49 -11.80 -32.36
C TYR A 212 -30.84 -12.51 -32.28
N VAL A 213 -30.82 -13.83 -32.37
CA VAL A 213 -32.02 -14.70 -32.28
C VAL A 213 -31.79 -15.70 -31.14
N ASP A 214 -32.80 -15.87 -30.30
CA ASP A 214 -32.76 -16.87 -29.23
C ASP A 214 -32.76 -18.29 -29.84
N THR A 215 -31.94 -19.16 -29.30
CA THR A 215 -31.89 -20.58 -29.60
C THR A 215 -32.77 -21.36 -28.63
N ASP A 216 -32.88 -22.68 -28.84
CA ASP A 216 -33.58 -23.57 -27.91
C ASP A 216 -32.75 -23.87 -26.65
N GLU A 217 -31.44 -23.57 -26.64
CA GLU A 217 -30.55 -23.85 -25.53
C GLU A 217 -30.63 -22.77 -24.42
N ASP A 218 -30.56 -23.23 -23.18
CA ASP A 218 -30.50 -22.33 -22.03
C ASP A 218 -29.18 -21.56 -21.96
N ASN A 219 -29.25 -20.29 -21.59
CA ASN A 219 -28.09 -19.48 -21.34
C ASN A 219 -27.61 -19.70 -19.90
N ILE A 220 -26.59 -20.55 -19.71
CA ILE A 220 -25.96 -20.79 -18.42
C ILE A 220 -25.02 -19.62 -18.12
N ILE A 221 -25.25 -18.93 -17.00
CA ILE A 221 -24.56 -17.68 -16.65
C ILE A 221 -23.34 -17.86 -15.72
N ASN A 222 -23.15 -19.06 -15.20
CA ASN A 222 -22.12 -19.33 -14.20
C ASN A 222 -21.14 -20.44 -14.61
N ASP A 223 -19.93 -20.36 -14.02
CA ASP A 223 -18.92 -21.43 -14.09
C ASP A 223 -18.98 -22.27 -12.81
N ILE A 224 -19.40 -23.54 -12.95
CA ILE A 224 -19.56 -24.46 -11.81
C ILE A 224 -18.25 -25.06 -11.28
N GLN A 225 -17.12 -24.86 -12.00
CA GLN A 225 -15.81 -25.35 -11.64
C GLN A 225 -14.75 -24.24 -11.83
N PRO A 226 -14.87 -23.16 -11.07
CA PRO A 226 -13.95 -22.04 -11.21
C PRO A 226 -12.50 -22.46 -10.93
N ALA A 227 -11.56 -21.70 -11.46
CA ALA A 227 -10.15 -22.04 -11.43
C ALA A 227 -9.59 -22.38 -10.04
N TRP A 228 -10.05 -21.70 -8.99
CA TRP A 228 -9.53 -21.89 -7.62
C TRP A 228 -10.02 -23.15 -6.91
N VAL A 229 -11.05 -23.83 -7.39
CA VAL A 229 -11.51 -25.13 -6.83
C VAL A 229 -10.87 -26.32 -7.55
N ARG A 230 -10.22 -26.07 -8.70
CA ARG A 230 -9.47 -27.10 -9.44
C ARG A 230 -8.16 -27.39 -8.72
N LYS A 231 -7.61 -28.60 -8.87
CA LYS A 231 -6.30 -28.92 -8.28
C LYS A 231 -5.21 -28.16 -9.04
N PRO A 232 -4.19 -27.61 -8.34
CA PRO A 232 -3.08 -26.94 -8.99
C PRO A 232 -2.35 -27.78 -10.04
N THR A 233 -2.31 -29.10 -9.83
CA THR A 233 -1.70 -30.08 -10.76
C THR A 233 -2.44 -30.23 -12.09
N ASP A 234 -3.72 -29.84 -12.13
CA ASP A 234 -4.60 -30.00 -13.29
C ASP A 234 -4.72 -28.69 -14.08
N MET A 235 -3.94 -27.66 -13.70
CA MET A 235 -3.97 -26.33 -14.31
C MET A 235 -2.64 -25.99 -14.98
N THR A 236 -2.75 -25.35 -16.12
CA THR A 236 -1.62 -24.78 -16.87
C THR A 236 -1.45 -23.29 -16.58
N ASP A 237 -0.29 -22.73 -16.93
CA ASP A 237 -0.04 -21.28 -16.81
C ASP A 237 -1.05 -20.45 -17.62
N GLU A 238 -1.49 -20.96 -18.78
CA GLU A 238 -2.52 -20.36 -19.62
C GLU A 238 -3.87 -20.30 -18.90
N ASP A 239 -4.25 -21.35 -18.15
CA ASP A 239 -5.48 -21.37 -17.36
C ASP A 239 -5.47 -20.24 -16.31
N TYR A 240 -4.34 -20.06 -15.59
CA TYR A 240 -4.19 -19.00 -14.60
C TYR A 240 -4.25 -17.60 -15.22
N LYS A 241 -3.57 -17.40 -16.36
CA LYS A 241 -3.57 -16.11 -17.06
C LYS A 241 -4.96 -15.78 -17.61
N LYS A 242 -5.64 -16.76 -18.20
CA LYS A 242 -7.01 -16.60 -18.69
C LYS A 242 -7.95 -16.22 -17.55
N PHE A 243 -7.88 -16.94 -16.43
CA PHE A 243 -8.73 -16.63 -15.28
C PHE A 243 -8.46 -15.22 -14.73
N TYR A 244 -7.18 -14.79 -14.69
CA TYR A 244 -6.84 -13.42 -14.31
C TYR A 244 -7.44 -12.38 -15.25
N GLN A 245 -7.39 -12.64 -16.56
CA GLN A 245 -7.94 -11.75 -17.58
C GLN A 245 -9.47 -11.70 -17.55
N ASP A 246 -10.13 -12.82 -17.21
CA ASP A 246 -11.58 -12.86 -17.01
C ASP A 246 -12.04 -12.06 -15.77
N LEU A 247 -11.19 -11.98 -14.73
CA LEU A 247 -11.45 -11.16 -13.53
C LEU A 247 -11.09 -9.68 -13.74
N TYR A 248 -10.00 -9.40 -14.46
CA TYR A 248 -9.41 -8.06 -14.65
C TYR A 248 -9.08 -7.77 -16.12
N PRO A 249 -10.09 -7.59 -16.99
CA PRO A 249 -9.90 -7.49 -18.45
C PRO A 249 -9.00 -6.31 -18.89
N MET A 250 -8.89 -5.27 -18.05
CA MET A 250 -8.13 -4.04 -18.34
C MET A 250 -6.76 -4.01 -17.68
N SER A 251 -6.33 -5.09 -17.03
CA SER A 251 -5.05 -5.17 -16.32
C SER A 251 -3.97 -5.82 -17.19
N ASP A 252 -2.72 -5.40 -16.99
CA ASP A 252 -1.56 -6.09 -17.57
C ASP A 252 -1.46 -7.52 -17.00
N GLU A 253 -0.75 -8.42 -17.68
CA GLU A 253 -0.51 -9.78 -17.17
C GLU A 253 0.16 -9.76 -15.78
N PRO A 254 -0.23 -10.67 -14.87
CA PRO A 254 0.36 -10.75 -13.55
C PRO A 254 1.83 -11.22 -13.63
N LEU A 255 2.62 -10.84 -12.63
CA LEU A 255 4.02 -11.29 -12.52
C LEU A 255 4.12 -12.80 -12.25
N PHE A 256 3.24 -13.30 -11.40
CA PHE A 256 3.05 -14.69 -11.01
C PHE A 256 1.80 -14.81 -10.13
N TRP A 257 1.49 -16.03 -9.68
CA TRP A 257 0.33 -16.32 -8.83
C TRP A 257 0.67 -17.35 -7.76
N ILE A 258 -0.22 -17.41 -6.77
CA ILE A 258 -0.20 -18.39 -5.70
C ILE A 258 -1.56 -19.05 -5.66
N HIS A 259 -1.62 -20.36 -5.92
CA HIS A 259 -2.83 -21.15 -5.75
C HIS A 259 -2.87 -21.70 -4.32
N LEU A 260 -3.87 -21.27 -3.57
CA LEU A 260 -4.12 -21.70 -2.20
C LEU A 260 -5.07 -22.90 -2.23
N ASN A 261 -4.71 -23.95 -1.51
CA ASN A 261 -5.55 -25.12 -1.29
C ASN A 261 -5.21 -25.69 0.08
N VAL A 262 -6.04 -25.40 1.08
CA VAL A 262 -5.84 -25.73 2.49
C VAL A 262 -7.10 -26.39 3.02
N ASP A 263 -6.96 -27.62 3.55
CA ASP A 263 -8.09 -28.38 4.11
C ASP A 263 -8.05 -28.45 5.63
N TYR A 264 -6.92 -28.13 6.25
CA TYR A 264 -6.75 -28.18 7.70
C TYR A 264 -5.70 -27.14 8.16
N PRO A 265 -5.90 -26.40 9.25
CA PRO A 265 -6.97 -26.48 10.27
C PRO A 265 -8.24 -25.68 9.89
N PHE A 266 -8.33 -25.16 8.73
CA PHE A 266 -9.48 -24.46 8.14
C PHE A 266 -9.50 -24.73 6.64
N HIS A 267 -10.65 -24.53 6.02
CA HIS A 267 -10.81 -24.66 4.58
C HIS A 267 -10.55 -23.30 3.92
N LEU A 268 -9.56 -23.23 3.04
CA LEU A 268 -9.24 -22.05 2.28
C LEU A 268 -8.76 -22.46 0.90
N THR A 269 -9.48 -22.03 -0.12
CA THR A 269 -9.05 -22.10 -1.50
C THR A 269 -8.93 -20.70 -2.09
N GLY A 270 -8.20 -20.57 -3.19
CA GLY A 270 -8.08 -19.27 -3.82
C GLY A 270 -6.90 -19.17 -4.76
N ILE A 271 -6.87 -18.12 -5.55
CA ILE A 271 -5.72 -17.75 -6.38
C ILE A 271 -5.42 -16.29 -6.14
N LEU A 272 -4.22 -16.02 -5.63
CA LEU A 272 -3.71 -14.67 -5.46
C LEU A 272 -2.72 -14.35 -6.58
N TYR A 273 -2.88 -13.22 -7.22
CA TYR A 273 -2.03 -12.74 -8.31
C TYR A 273 -1.23 -11.52 -7.87
N PHE A 274 0.04 -11.50 -8.24
CA PHE A 274 0.91 -10.34 -8.10
C PHE A 274 0.80 -9.47 -9.35
N PRO A 275 0.14 -8.32 -9.27
CA PRO A 275 0.03 -7.40 -10.40
C PRO A 275 1.36 -6.68 -10.66
N ARG A 276 1.54 -6.15 -11.87
CA ARG A 276 2.62 -5.21 -12.16
C ARG A 276 2.25 -3.86 -11.57
N ILE A 277 2.93 -3.46 -10.50
CA ILE A 277 2.72 -2.14 -9.88
C ILE A 277 3.60 -1.14 -10.63
N LYS A 278 2.98 -0.16 -11.32
CA LYS A 278 3.66 0.98 -11.91
C LYS A 278 3.86 2.05 -10.83
N SER A 279 4.96 2.80 -10.91
CA SER A 279 5.42 3.75 -9.88
C SER A 279 4.45 4.91 -9.54
N ASN A 280 3.41 5.12 -10.32
CA ASN A 280 2.33 6.05 -9.98
C ASN A 280 1.21 5.25 -9.32
N ILE A 281 1.21 5.30 -8.01
CA ILE A 281 0.30 4.56 -7.16
C ILE A 281 -1.09 5.19 -7.19
N ASP A 282 -1.90 4.79 -8.13
CA ASP A 282 -3.31 4.57 -7.83
C ASP A 282 -3.36 3.24 -7.05
N LEU A 283 -3.24 3.36 -5.74
CA LEU A 283 -3.52 2.29 -4.79
C LEU A 283 -5.02 1.99 -4.87
N HIS A 284 -5.45 1.37 -5.97
CA HIS A 284 -6.74 0.71 -6.01
C HIS A 284 -6.64 -0.52 -5.10
N ARG A 285 -6.77 -0.23 -3.80
CA ARG A 285 -7.00 -1.23 -2.77
C ARG A 285 -8.28 -1.97 -3.12
N ASN A 286 -8.35 -3.24 -2.73
CA ASN A 286 -9.54 -4.07 -2.81
C ASN A 286 -9.83 -4.63 -4.22
N LYS A 287 -8.89 -5.44 -4.73
CA LYS A 287 -9.11 -6.27 -5.92
C LYS A 287 -9.10 -7.78 -5.60
N ILE A 288 -9.08 -8.15 -4.33
CA ILE A 288 -9.29 -9.54 -3.93
C ILE A 288 -10.79 -9.70 -3.66
N GLN A 289 -11.39 -10.63 -4.37
CA GLN A 289 -12.80 -11.00 -4.20
C GLN A 289 -12.90 -12.13 -3.18
N LEU A 290 -13.73 -11.95 -2.16
CA LEU A 290 -14.00 -12.96 -1.15
C LEU A 290 -15.26 -13.74 -1.49
N TYR A 291 -15.13 -15.03 -1.41
CA TYR A 291 -16.22 -16.00 -1.54
C TYR A 291 -16.35 -16.84 -0.27
N SER A 292 -17.52 -17.39 -0.06
CA SER A 292 -17.80 -18.43 0.93
C SER A 292 -18.63 -19.52 0.26
N ASN A 293 -18.07 -20.72 0.09
CA ASN A 293 -18.68 -21.79 -0.70
C ASN A 293 -19.08 -21.31 -2.10
N GLN A 294 -18.17 -20.63 -2.80
CA GLN A 294 -18.36 -20.09 -4.16
C GLN A 294 -19.42 -18.98 -4.29
N VAL A 295 -20.01 -18.53 -3.18
CA VAL A 295 -20.91 -17.37 -3.14
C VAL A 295 -20.11 -16.11 -2.89
N PHE A 296 -20.28 -15.11 -3.74
CA PHE A 296 -19.64 -13.81 -3.55
C PHE A 296 -20.09 -13.14 -2.25
N VAL A 297 -19.12 -12.72 -1.45
CA VAL A 297 -19.32 -12.03 -0.17
C VAL A 297 -19.02 -10.53 -0.31
N THR A 298 -17.78 -10.20 -0.67
CA THR A 298 -17.30 -8.83 -0.77
C THR A 298 -16.03 -8.75 -1.63
N ASP A 299 -15.74 -7.58 -2.13
CA ASP A 299 -14.45 -7.23 -2.75
C ASP A 299 -13.50 -6.50 -1.79
N SER A 300 -13.92 -6.27 -0.54
CA SER A 300 -13.10 -5.72 0.52
C SER A 300 -12.66 -6.82 1.48
N VAL A 301 -11.37 -7.14 1.46
CA VAL A 301 -10.75 -8.14 2.35
C VAL A 301 -10.04 -7.50 3.54
N GLU A 302 -10.42 -6.27 3.89
CA GLU A 302 -9.89 -5.56 5.05
C GLU A 302 -10.14 -6.35 6.34
N GLY A 303 -9.07 -6.54 7.12
CA GLY A 303 -9.11 -7.35 8.35
C GLY A 303 -9.00 -8.86 8.14
N ILE A 304 -9.11 -9.39 6.90
CA ILE A 304 -8.91 -10.82 6.59
C ILE A 304 -7.48 -11.09 6.21
N VAL A 305 -6.88 -10.22 5.41
CA VAL A 305 -5.48 -10.28 5.03
C VAL A 305 -4.74 -9.09 5.63
N PRO A 306 -3.43 -9.21 5.92
CA PRO A 306 -2.59 -8.06 6.26
C PRO A 306 -2.71 -6.96 5.21
N GLU A 307 -2.59 -5.71 5.62
CA GLU A 307 -2.84 -4.55 4.76
C GLU A 307 -2.00 -4.55 3.46
N PHE A 308 -0.73 -4.94 3.54
CA PHE A 308 0.14 -5.02 2.37
C PHE A 308 -0.33 -6.06 1.33
N LEU A 309 -1.04 -7.12 1.76
CA LEU A 309 -1.60 -8.12 0.85
C LEU A 309 -2.84 -7.61 0.10
N THR A 310 -3.46 -6.51 0.53
CA THR A 310 -4.57 -5.88 -0.21
C THR A 310 -4.14 -5.30 -1.56
N LEU A 311 -2.83 -5.18 -1.79
CA LEU A 311 -2.26 -4.82 -3.10
C LEU A 311 -2.33 -5.96 -4.13
N LEU A 312 -2.58 -7.19 -3.69
CA LEU A 312 -2.75 -8.34 -4.58
C LEU A 312 -4.12 -8.32 -5.24
N HIS A 313 -4.22 -9.02 -6.35
CA HIS A 313 -5.47 -9.32 -7.04
C HIS A 313 -5.86 -10.78 -6.80
N GLY A 314 -7.11 -11.16 -7.04
CA GLY A 314 -7.51 -12.57 -7.06
C GLY A 314 -8.77 -12.89 -6.31
N VAL A 315 -8.83 -14.14 -5.86
CA VAL A 315 -10.00 -14.73 -5.20
C VAL A 315 -9.55 -15.48 -3.96
N LEU A 316 -10.30 -15.32 -2.87
CA LEU A 316 -10.23 -16.14 -1.68
C LEU A 316 -11.61 -16.75 -1.44
N ASP A 317 -11.68 -18.04 -1.13
CA ASP A 317 -12.92 -18.75 -0.81
C ASP A 317 -12.72 -19.58 0.46
N SER A 318 -13.49 -19.26 1.50
CA SER A 318 -13.41 -19.95 2.78
C SER A 318 -14.76 -19.95 3.49
N PRO A 319 -15.32 -21.12 3.84
CA PRO A 319 -16.49 -21.22 4.69
C PRO A 319 -16.22 -20.89 6.16
N ASP A 320 -14.95 -20.93 6.58
CA ASP A 320 -14.55 -20.74 7.99
C ASP A 320 -14.38 -19.27 8.37
N ILE A 321 -14.55 -18.35 7.41
CA ILE A 321 -14.59 -16.91 7.69
C ILE A 321 -15.97 -16.56 8.26
N PRO A 322 -16.04 -16.07 9.51
CA PRO A 322 -17.32 -15.74 10.12
C PRO A 322 -17.95 -14.53 9.44
N LEU A 323 -19.11 -14.74 8.86
CA LEU A 323 -19.92 -13.73 8.20
C LEU A 323 -21.08 -13.30 9.12
N ASN A 324 -21.51 -12.06 9.00
CA ASN A 324 -22.78 -11.65 9.57
C ASN A 324 -23.97 -12.24 8.79
N VAL A 325 -25.19 -12.04 9.27
CA VAL A 325 -26.40 -12.56 8.64
C VAL A 325 -26.56 -12.09 7.19
N SER A 326 -26.17 -10.84 6.88
CA SER A 326 -26.22 -10.28 5.53
C SER A 326 -25.01 -10.66 4.66
N ARG A 327 -24.03 -11.41 5.19
CA ARG A 327 -22.74 -11.72 4.55
C ARG A 327 -21.99 -10.50 4.02
N SER A 328 -22.36 -9.29 4.48
CA SER A 328 -21.79 -8.03 3.99
C SER A 328 -20.62 -7.55 4.85
N TYR A 329 -20.49 -8.02 6.07
CA TYR A 329 -19.47 -7.62 7.02
C TYR A 329 -18.79 -8.82 7.66
N LEU A 330 -17.50 -8.67 7.88
CA LEU A 330 -16.66 -9.66 8.51
C LEU A 330 -16.65 -9.43 10.03
N GLN A 331 -16.77 -10.49 10.79
CA GLN A 331 -16.57 -10.43 12.22
C GLN A 331 -15.10 -10.68 12.53
N SER A 332 -14.49 -9.81 13.36
CA SER A 332 -13.12 -10.03 13.84
C SER A 332 -13.10 -11.25 14.75
N ASP A 333 -12.50 -12.34 14.29
CA ASP A 333 -12.40 -13.61 15.03
C ASP A 333 -10.96 -14.14 15.03
N GLN A 334 -10.67 -15.05 15.96
CA GLN A 334 -9.38 -15.74 16.02
C GLN A 334 -9.10 -16.58 14.76
N ASN A 335 -10.12 -17.11 14.11
CA ASN A 335 -9.96 -17.87 12.87
C ASN A 335 -9.49 -16.97 11.71
N VAL A 336 -10.03 -15.77 11.60
CA VAL A 336 -9.56 -14.77 10.60
C VAL A 336 -8.08 -14.49 10.77
N LYS A 337 -7.59 -14.32 12.01
CA LYS A 337 -6.16 -14.12 12.28
C LYS A 337 -5.30 -15.32 11.88
N LYS A 338 -5.80 -16.55 12.06
CA LYS A 338 -5.10 -17.77 11.63
C LYS A 338 -5.02 -17.85 10.10
N ILE A 339 -6.13 -17.57 9.40
CA ILE A 339 -6.19 -17.52 7.95
C ILE A 339 -5.22 -16.45 7.43
N SER A 340 -5.28 -15.23 7.96
CA SER A 340 -4.40 -14.11 7.63
C SER A 340 -2.91 -14.48 7.75
N ASN A 341 -2.51 -15.03 8.90
CA ASN A 341 -1.13 -15.49 9.11
C ASN A 341 -0.73 -16.61 8.15
N HIS A 342 -1.65 -17.50 7.80
CA HIS A 342 -1.36 -18.59 6.86
C HIS A 342 -1.13 -18.06 5.43
N ILE A 343 -2.00 -17.15 4.97
CA ILE A 343 -1.85 -16.50 3.66
C ILE A 343 -0.51 -15.77 3.60
N MET A 344 -0.18 -14.95 4.61
CA MET A 344 1.09 -14.25 4.71
C MET A 344 2.28 -15.21 4.63
N LYS A 345 2.21 -16.34 5.35
CA LYS A 345 3.24 -17.37 5.30
C LYS A 345 3.40 -17.94 3.89
N LYS A 346 2.29 -18.32 3.24
CA LYS A 346 2.32 -18.87 1.88
C LYS A 346 2.88 -17.89 0.85
N VAL A 347 2.54 -16.60 0.99
CA VAL A 347 3.11 -15.55 0.15
C VAL A 347 4.63 -15.45 0.36
N ALA A 348 5.10 -15.41 1.60
CA ALA A 348 6.52 -15.37 1.90
C ALA A 348 7.26 -16.63 1.42
N ASP A 349 6.68 -17.81 1.63
CA ASP A 349 7.25 -19.10 1.17
C ASP A 349 7.40 -19.12 -0.37
N ARG A 350 6.39 -18.61 -1.10
CA ARG A 350 6.44 -18.53 -2.58
C ARG A 350 7.51 -17.57 -3.09
N LEU A 351 7.63 -16.41 -2.47
CA LEU A 351 8.68 -15.44 -2.83
C LEU A 351 10.07 -16.00 -2.53
N GLU A 352 10.28 -16.67 -1.40
CA GLU A 352 11.53 -17.32 -1.03
C GLU A 352 11.85 -18.46 -2.00
N GLU A 353 10.87 -19.27 -2.40
CA GLU A 353 11.02 -20.33 -3.39
C GLU A 353 11.48 -19.78 -4.76
N MET A 354 10.83 -18.73 -5.25
CA MET A 354 11.20 -18.08 -6.51
C MET A 354 12.64 -17.55 -6.45
N PHE A 355 13.02 -16.90 -5.35
CA PHE A 355 14.37 -16.41 -5.14
C PHE A 355 15.41 -17.55 -5.17
N LYS A 356 15.12 -18.68 -4.52
CA LYS A 356 16.03 -19.84 -4.45
C LYS A 356 16.14 -20.60 -5.77
N ASN A 357 15.04 -20.76 -6.49
CA ASN A 357 14.98 -21.59 -7.69
C ASN A 357 15.47 -20.86 -8.94
N ASP A 358 15.18 -19.55 -9.05
CA ASP A 358 15.56 -18.74 -10.21
C ASP A 358 15.82 -17.27 -9.77
N ARG A 359 16.97 -17.06 -9.16
CA ARG A 359 17.39 -15.75 -8.69
C ARG A 359 17.44 -14.70 -9.81
N PRO A 360 17.99 -14.98 -11.01
CA PRO A 360 17.97 -14.00 -12.10
C PRO A 360 16.57 -13.51 -12.47
N GLN A 361 15.59 -14.42 -12.56
CA GLN A 361 14.20 -14.06 -12.84
C GLN A 361 13.57 -13.25 -11.68
N PHE A 362 13.95 -13.55 -10.43
CA PHE A 362 13.49 -12.79 -9.28
C PHE A 362 14.05 -11.36 -9.30
N GLU A 363 15.32 -11.20 -9.63
CA GLU A 363 15.99 -9.89 -9.78
C GLU A 363 15.35 -9.06 -10.90
N GLU A 364 14.98 -9.67 -12.04
CA GLU A 364 14.26 -9.00 -13.13
C GLU A 364 12.89 -8.46 -12.69
N LYS A 365 12.21 -9.18 -11.78
CA LYS A 365 10.90 -8.77 -11.25
C LYS A 365 11.01 -7.82 -10.04
N TRP A 366 12.21 -7.62 -9.50
CA TRP A 366 12.44 -6.91 -8.24
C TRP A 366 11.82 -5.51 -8.20
N ASP A 367 11.99 -4.72 -9.24
CA ASP A 367 11.47 -3.34 -9.28
C ASP A 367 9.93 -3.29 -9.14
N SER A 368 9.22 -4.35 -9.57
CA SER A 368 7.77 -4.50 -9.37
C SER A 368 7.40 -5.14 -8.01
N LEU A 369 8.31 -5.87 -7.38
CA LEU A 369 8.09 -6.55 -6.10
C LEU A 369 8.54 -5.73 -4.90
N LYS A 370 9.51 -4.82 -5.11
CA LYS A 370 10.16 -4.03 -4.04
C LYS A 370 9.15 -3.35 -3.13
N LEU A 371 8.19 -2.62 -3.71
CA LEU A 371 7.18 -1.89 -2.95
C LEU A 371 6.34 -2.81 -2.07
N PHE A 372 5.89 -3.94 -2.62
CA PHE A 372 5.09 -4.93 -1.92
C PHE A 372 5.86 -5.55 -0.75
N ILE A 373 7.11 -5.98 -1.02
CA ILE A 373 7.97 -6.61 -0.01
C ILE A 373 8.32 -5.61 1.09
N GLN A 374 8.69 -4.38 0.75
CA GLN A 374 8.98 -3.34 1.73
C GLN A 374 7.77 -3.00 2.59
N TYR A 375 6.58 -2.86 1.98
CA TYR A 375 5.38 -2.59 2.76
C TYR A 375 5.08 -3.71 3.75
N GLY A 376 5.20 -4.96 3.31
CA GLY A 376 5.06 -6.12 4.19
C GLY A 376 6.09 -6.14 5.33
N MET A 377 7.34 -5.82 5.04
CA MET A 377 8.41 -5.75 6.06
C MET A 377 8.17 -4.62 7.08
N LEU A 378 7.62 -3.49 6.64
CA LEU A 378 7.32 -2.36 7.50
C LEU A 378 6.10 -2.59 8.39
N SER A 379 5.08 -3.29 7.88
CA SER A 379 3.80 -3.49 8.58
C SER A 379 3.73 -4.75 9.44
N GLU A 380 4.50 -5.80 9.09
CA GLU A 380 4.38 -7.13 9.70
C GLU A 380 5.74 -7.73 10.08
N GLU A 381 6.05 -7.78 11.37
CA GLU A 381 7.35 -8.28 11.85
C GLU A 381 7.60 -9.75 11.45
N LYS A 382 6.58 -10.59 11.48
CA LYS A 382 6.70 -12.00 11.04
C LYS A 382 7.00 -12.13 9.55
N PHE A 383 6.55 -11.17 8.74
CA PHE A 383 6.90 -11.12 7.33
C PHE A 383 8.33 -10.62 7.15
N TYR A 384 8.75 -9.61 7.93
CA TYR A 384 10.13 -9.11 7.93
C TYR A 384 11.14 -10.24 8.14
N ASP A 385 10.96 -11.07 9.19
CA ASP A 385 11.87 -12.16 9.53
C ASP A 385 12.05 -13.19 8.39
N ARG A 386 11.03 -13.32 7.55
CA ARG A 386 11.09 -14.19 6.36
C ARG A 386 11.66 -13.47 5.15
N ALA A 387 11.18 -12.27 4.90
CA ALA A 387 11.53 -11.49 3.72
C ALA A 387 12.99 -11.03 3.75
N ALA A 388 13.59 -10.82 4.91
CA ALA A 388 15.01 -10.49 5.07
C ALA A 388 15.96 -11.46 4.37
N LYS A 389 15.52 -12.71 4.11
CA LYS A 389 16.31 -13.74 3.43
C LYS A 389 16.38 -13.60 1.91
N PHE A 390 15.41 -12.89 1.33
CA PHE A 390 15.28 -12.73 -0.12
C PHE A 390 15.02 -11.28 -0.56
N ALA A 391 14.84 -10.36 0.38
CA ALA A 391 14.78 -8.94 0.06
C ALA A 391 16.13 -8.46 -0.50
N LEU A 392 16.06 -7.65 -1.56
CA LEU A 392 17.24 -7.22 -2.28
C LEU A 392 17.50 -5.73 -2.12
N LEU A 393 18.78 -5.40 -2.12
CA LEU A 393 19.31 -4.05 -2.29
C LEU A 393 19.91 -3.96 -3.71
N LYS A 394 19.63 -2.87 -4.40
CA LYS A 394 20.13 -2.61 -5.77
C LYS A 394 21.16 -1.49 -5.72
N ASP A 395 22.33 -1.70 -6.30
CA ASP A 395 23.36 -0.67 -6.41
C ASP A 395 23.22 0.15 -7.71
N VAL A 396 24.02 1.21 -7.79
CA VAL A 396 24.05 2.11 -8.96
C VAL A 396 24.66 1.46 -10.23
N ASP A 397 25.25 0.29 -10.11
CA ASP A 397 25.73 -0.51 -11.24
C ASP A 397 24.68 -1.54 -11.70
N GLY A 398 23.49 -1.52 -11.10
CA GLY A 398 22.36 -2.39 -11.42
C GLY A 398 22.48 -3.80 -10.87
N LYS A 399 23.38 -4.05 -9.93
CA LYS A 399 23.55 -5.34 -9.27
C LYS A 399 22.65 -5.45 -8.04
N TYR A 400 22.20 -6.66 -7.76
CA TYR A 400 21.32 -6.98 -6.65
C TYR A 400 22.03 -7.82 -5.60
N TYR A 401 21.75 -7.52 -4.34
CA TYR A 401 22.35 -8.16 -3.17
C TYR A 401 21.31 -8.44 -2.11
N THR A 402 21.39 -9.55 -1.42
CA THR A 402 20.73 -9.74 -0.13
C THR A 402 21.40 -8.84 0.92
N PHE A 403 20.77 -8.67 2.07
CA PHE A 403 21.34 -7.88 3.16
C PHE A 403 22.70 -8.43 3.63
N GLU A 404 22.83 -9.75 3.68
CA GLU A 404 24.10 -10.42 4.07
C GLU A 404 25.19 -10.22 3.01
N GLU A 405 24.84 -10.37 1.74
CA GLU A 405 25.78 -10.17 0.63
C GLU A 405 26.29 -8.74 0.55
N TYR A 406 25.38 -7.76 0.75
CA TYR A 406 25.75 -6.34 0.72
C TYR A 406 26.62 -5.97 1.91
N LYS A 407 26.33 -6.51 3.10
CA LYS A 407 27.19 -6.37 4.26
C LYS A 407 28.59 -6.91 3.99
N ALA A 408 28.70 -8.14 3.49
CA ALA A 408 29.98 -8.74 3.18
C ALA A 408 30.79 -7.94 2.12
N LEU A 409 30.10 -7.36 1.14
CA LEU A 409 30.73 -6.52 0.11
C LEU A 409 31.33 -5.24 0.70
N THR A 410 30.62 -4.60 1.62
CA THR A 410 30.92 -3.22 2.06
C THR A 410 31.68 -3.13 3.37
N GLU A 411 31.62 -4.16 4.23
CA GLU A 411 32.14 -4.12 5.59
C GLU A 411 33.65 -3.73 5.67
N ALA A 412 34.45 -4.24 4.74
CA ALA A 412 35.89 -3.96 4.73
C ALA A 412 36.20 -2.49 4.35
N ASN A 413 35.42 -1.91 3.42
CA ASN A 413 35.72 -0.62 2.84
C ASN A 413 34.87 0.53 3.41
N GLN A 414 33.67 0.24 3.91
CA GLN A 414 32.70 1.26 4.32
C GLN A 414 32.43 1.26 5.83
N THR A 415 33.30 0.66 6.64
CA THR A 415 33.27 0.82 8.10
C THR A 415 34.08 2.04 8.50
N ASP A 416 33.49 2.93 9.30
CA ASP A 416 34.14 4.13 9.80
C ASP A 416 35.11 3.82 10.97
N LYS A 417 35.86 4.82 11.45
CA LYS A 417 36.81 4.68 12.58
C LYS A 417 36.13 4.34 13.91
N GLU A 418 34.83 4.55 14.04
CA GLU A 418 34.04 4.23 15.22
C GLU A 418 33.45 2.80 15.15
N GLY A 419 33.65 2.12 14.04
CA GLY A 419 33.16 0.76 13.78
C GLY A 419 31.71 0.72 13.31
N ASN A 420 31.17 1.82 12.77
CA ASN A 420 29.87 1.82 12.13
C ASN A 420 30.03 1.49 10.64
N LEU A 421 29.20 0.58 10.14
CA LEU A 421 29.10 0.26 8.73
C LEU A 421 28.21 1.29 8.04
N ILE A 422 28.74 1.99 7.04
CA ILE A 422 28.03 3.06 6.33
C ILE A 422 27.56 2.56 4.96
N TYR A 423 26.26 2.48 4.77
CA TYR A 423 25.66 2.21 3.48
C TYR A 423 25.36 3.54 2.78
N LEU A 424 26.13 3.84 1.76
CA LEU A 424 25.89 5.02 0.92
C LEU A 424 24.70 4.75 -0.01
N TYR A 425 23.88 5.76 -0.21
CA TYR A 425 22.76 5.64 -1.15
C TYR A 425 22.48 6.91 -1.93
N THR A 426 21.78 6.74 -3.04
CA THR A 426 21.27 7.81 -3.89
C THR A 426 19.76 7.68 -4.05
N THR A 427 19.06 8.81 -4.13
CA THR A 427 17.64 8.87 -4.48
C THR A 427 17.42 9.29 -5.94
N ASN A 428 18.44 9.82 -6.59
CA ASN A 428 18.45 10.16 -8.01
C ASN A 428 19.89 10.08 -8.54
N ALA A 429 20.19 9.02 -9.25
CA ALA A 429 21.53 8.75 -9.75
C ALA A 429 22.03 9.81 -10.76
N ASN A 430 21.12 10.46 -11.50
CA ASN A 430 21.51 11.51 -12.45
C ASN A 430 21.88 12.81 -11.74
N ASP A 431 21.03 13.27 -10.83
CA ASP A 431 21.27 14.53 -10.11
C ASP A 431 22.46 14.43 -9.14
N GLN A 432 22.71 13.23 -8.61
CA GLN A 432 23.79 12.98 -7.64
C GLN A 432 25.02 12.31 -8.26
N TYR A 433 25.15 12.37 -9.59
CA TYR A 433 26.19 11.66 -10.34
C TYR A 433 27.61 11.97 -9.85
N SER A 434 27.96 13.24 -9.59
CA SER A 434 29.30 13.64 -9.14
C SER A 434 29.67 13.07 -7.77
N TYR A 435 28.70 12.96 -6.86
CA TYR A 435 28.89 12.35 -5.54
C TYR A 435 29.03 10.83 -5.64
N ILE A 436 28.27 10.21 -6.54
CA ILE A 436 28.41 8.78 -6.84
C ILE A 436 29.80 8.48 -7.40
N GLN A 437 30.33 9.30 -8.31
CA GLN A 437 31.67 9.11 -8.85
C GLN A 437 32.74 9.27 -7.75
N ALA A 438 32.62 10.27 -6.90
CA ALA A 438 33.54 10.45 -5.76
C ALA A 438 33.53 9.22 -4.81
N ALA A 439 32.37 8.60 -4.61
CA ALA A 439 32.26 7.35 -3.84
C ALA A 439 32.91 6.16 -4.58
N LYS A 440 32.70 6.05 -5.87
CA LYS A 440 33.31 5.00 -6.71
C LYS A 440 34.84 5.11 -6.78
N ASP A 441 35.39 6.33 -6.84
CA ASP A 441 36.82 6.57 -6.83
C ASP A 441 37.50 6.08 -5.54
N LYS A 442 36.73 6.03 -4.44
CA LYS A 442 37.15 5.41 -3.16
C LYS A 442 36.82 3.91 -3.09
N ALA A 443 36.33 3.29 -4.17
CA ALA A 443 35.85 1.92 -4.21
C ALA A 443 34.69 1.64 -3.24
N TYR A 444 33.82 2.65 -2.99
CA TYR A 444 32.60 2.50 -2.19
C TYR A 444 31.42 2.10 -3.07
N SER A 445 30.58 1.22 -2.56
CA SER A 445 29.31 0.85 -3.17
C SER A 445 28.22 1.84 -2.78
N VAL A 446 27.33 2.18 -3.72
CA VAL A 446 26.22 3.10 -3.52
C VAL A 446 24.92 2.43 -3.91
N LEU A 447 23.93 2.41 -3.03
CA LEU A 447 22.60 1.85 -3.25
C LEU A 447 21.68 2.84 -3.98
N ILE A 448 20.71 2.32 -4.71
CA ILE A 448 19.57 3.08 -5.24
C ILE A 448 18.40 2.95 -4.27
N MET A 449 17.99 4.08 -3.69
CA MET A 449 16.88 4.18 -2.75
C MET A 449 15.94 5.30 -3.23
N ASP A 450 15.26 5.04 -4.35
CA ASP A 450 14.40 5.98 -5.09
C ASP A 450 12.91 5.68 -4.95
N GLY A 451 12.56 4.66 -4.16
CA GLY A 451 11.20 4.22 -3.92
C GLY A 451 10.50 5.01 -2.81
N GLN A 452 9.19 5.07 -2.87
CA GLN A 452 8.35 5.82 -1.92
C GLN A 452 8.48 5.34 -0.46
N LEU A 453 8.76 4.06 -0.24
CA LEU A 453 8.91 3.48 1.10
C LEU A 453 10.37 3.43 1.56
N ASP A 454 11.33 3.82 0.73
CA ASP A 454 12.75 3.65 1.05
C ASP A 454 13.18 4.40 2.31
N VAL A 455 12.64 5.59 2.58
CA VAL A 455 12.97 6.34 3.81
C VAL A 455 12.56 5.56 5.06
N HIS A 456 11.36 4.93 5.03
CA HIS A 456 10.87 4.10 6.13
C HIS A 456 11.64 2.78 6.23
N ALA A 457 11.94 2.15 5.09
CA ALA A 457 12.74 0.93 5.02
C ALA A 457 14.16 1.16 5.56
N ILE A 458 14.80 2.28 5.21
CA ILE A 458 16.09 2.69 5.76
C ILE A 458 16.01 2.79 7.29
N SER A 459 15.02 3.50 7.82
CA SER A 459 14.86 3.67 9.27
C SER A 459 14.66 2.33 9.98
N GLN A 460 13.90 1.40 9.39
CA GLN A 460 13.73 0.06 9.93
C GLN A 460 15.02 -0.77 9.87
N MET A 461 15.75 -0.72 8.75
CA MET A 461 17.02 -1.44 8.59
C MET A 461 18.07 -0.92 9.58
N GLU A 462 18.17 0.39 9.82
CA GLU A 462 19.08 0.97 10.83
C GLU A 462 18.75 0.51 12.25
N GLN A 463 17.47 0.25 12.57
CA GLN A 463 17.07 -0.33 13.86
C GLN A 463 17.40 -1.83 13.98
N LYS A 464 17.31 -2.57 12.87
CA LYS A 464 17.52 -4.03 12.84
C LYS A 464 18.99 -4.42 12.64
N PHE A 465 19.80 -3.57 11.99
CA PHE A 465 21.20 -3.84 11.72
C PHE A 465 22.10 -3.18 12.76
N GLU A 466 22.90 -3.99 13.45
CA GLU A 466 23.82 -3.48 14.43
C GLU A 466 24.86 -2.55 13.79
N LYS A 467 25.09 -1.39 14.39
CA LYS A 467 26.11 -0.41 13.97
C LYS A 467 26.11 -0.10 12.48
N THR A 468 24.93 -0.11 11.85
CA THR A 468 24.79 0.21 10.43
C THR A 468 24.01 1.53 10.28
N ARG A 469 24.48 2.39 9.39
CA ARG A 469 23.84 3.66 9.04
C ARG A 469 23.72 3.79 7.55
N PHE A 470 22.62 4.37 7.11
CA PHE A 470 22.40 4.73 5.70
C PHE A 470 22.61 6.23 5.55
N VAL A 471 23.49 6.61 4.62
CA VAL A 471 23.84 8.02 4.40
C VAL A 471 23.76 8.33 2.91
N ARG A 472 23.02 9.39 2.56
CA ARG A 472 22.92 9.79 1.16
C ARG A 472 24.22 10.41 0.68
N VAL A 473 24.65 10.08 -0.53
CA VAL A 473 25.98 10.44 -1.08
C VAL A 473 26.28 11.94 -1.10
N ASP A 474 25.26 12.80 -1.10
CA ASP A 474 25.37 14.25 -1.11
C ASP A 474 25.16 14.92 0.26
N SER A 475 25.05 14.11 1.32
CA SER A 475 24.79 14.66 2.67
C SER A 475 26.03 15.28 3.33
N ASP A 476 27.21 14.88 2.91
CA ASP A 476 28.47 15.47 3.32
C ASP A 476 29.54 15.18 2.25
N THR A 477 30.77 15.67 2.46
CA THR A 477 31.91 15.29 1.62
C THR A 477 32.25 13.81 1.82
N ILE A 478 32.79 13.16 0.79
CA ILE A 478 33.01 11.71 0.80
C ILE A 478 33.89 11.24 1.99
N ASP A 479 34.87 12.04 2.39
CA ASP A 479 35.75 11.73 3.50
C ASP A 479 35.06 11.87 4.86
N ASN A 480 34.04 12.71 4.97
CA ASN A 480 33.21 12.85 6.16
C ASN A 480 32.09 11.79 6.22
N LEU A 481 31.58 11.34 5.08
CA LEU A 481 30.55 10.28 5.04
C LEU A 481 31.07 8.98 5.65
N ILE A 482 32.34 8.61 5.36
CA ILE A 482 33.01 7.42 5.91
C ILE A 482 34.35 7.85 6.48
N ARG A 483 34.34 8.28 7.73
CA ARG A 483 35.56 8.76 8.41
C ARG A 483 36.50 7.60 8.74
N LYS A 484 37.57 7.46 7.98
CA LYS A 484 38.64 6.46 8.20
C LYS A 484 39.69 6.97 9.16
N ASP A 485 40.14 8.19 8.95
CA ASP A 485 41.18 8.84 9.67
C ASP A 485 40.70 10.19 10.26
N ASP A 486 41.57 10.86 11.04
CA ASP A 486 41.27 12.22 11.45
C ASP A 486 41.33 13.13 10.22
N VAL A 487 40.30 13.95 10.07
CA VAL A 487 40.17 14.90 8.95
C VAL A 487 41.36 15.83 8.92
N SER A 488 41.88 16.08 7.71
CA SER A 488 42.95 17.10 7.50
C SER A 488 42.50 18.44 8.08
N LYS A 489 43.37 19.05 8.88
CA LYS A 489 43.02 20.32 9.53
C LYS A 489 43.08 21.44 8.50
N VAL A 490 42.00 22.23 8.45
CA VAL A 490 41.98 23.49 7.73
C VAL A 490 43.07 24.42 8.29
N THR A 491 43.97 24.85 7.44
CA THR A 491 45.14 25.67 7.80
C THR A 491 44.87 27.18 7.83
N LEU A 492 43.66 27.59 7.35
CA LEU A 492 43.24 28.99 7.32
C LEU A 492 43.15 29.60 8.74
N ASN A 493 43.63 30.82 8.89
CA ASN A 493 43.40 31.61 10.09
C ASN A 493 41.95 32.15 10.14
N GLU A 494 41.56 32.74 11.27
CA GLU A 494 40.16 33.21 11.44
C GLU A 494 39.83 34.42 10.55
N ASP A 495 40.79 35.27 10.18
CA ASP A 495 40.53 36.40 9.29
C ASP A 495 40.32 35.92 7.84
N GLU A 496 41.11 34.96 7.37
CA GLU A 496 40.94 34.30 6.07
C GLU A 496 39.60 33.57 5.98
N LYS A 497 39.19 32.83 7.02
CA LYS A 497 37.89 32.19 7.09
C LYS A 497 36.74 33.19 7.00
N ASN A 498 36.83 34.28 7.80
CA ASN A 498 35.82 35.33 7.78
C ASN A 498 35.72 36.01 6.38
N ALA A 499 36.89 36.25 5.75
CA ALA A 499 36.93 36.84 4.42
C ALA A 499 36.22 35.93 3.36
N LEU A 500 36.60 34.65 3.29
CA LEU A 500 35.96 33.69 2.39
C LEU A 500 34.47 33.55 2.71
N GLN A 501 34.11 33.43 3.99
CA GLN A 501 32.71 33.27 4.40
C GLN A 501 31.86 34.44 3.91
N GLU A 502 32.31 35.67 4.08
CA GLU A 502 31.54 36.85 3.65
C GLU A 502 31.51 36.99 2.14
N MET A 503 32.64 36.78 1.45
CA MET A 503 32.71 36.85 0.00
C MET A 503 31.77 35.88 -0.66
N PHE A 504 31.74 34.61 -0.22
CA PHE A 504 30.84 33.61 -0.80
C PHE A 504 29.40 33.82 -0.39
N LYS A 505 29.15 34.11 0.91
CA LYS A 505 27.80 34.32 1.43
C LYS A 505 27.09 35.51 0.76
N SER A 506 27.80 36.60 0.51
CA SER A 506 27.23 37.81 -0.11
C SER A 506 26.78 37.59 -1.58
N GLN A 507 27.39 36.63 -2.26
CA GLN A 507 27.11 36.33 -3.65
C GLN A 507 26.12 35.15 -3.87
N LEU A 508 25.71 34.47 -2.77
CA LEU A 508 24.74 33.41 -2.85
C LEU A 508 23.34 33.92 -3.27
N PRO A 509 22.66 33.26 -4.17
CA PRO A 509 21.32 33.66 -4.60
C PRO A 509 20.31 33.45 -3.44
N LYS A 510 19.35 34.36 -3.34
CA LYS A 510 18.18 34.17 -2.45
C LYS A 510 17.20 33.22 -3.14
N ILE A 511 17.20 31.96 -2.75
CA ILE A 511 16.25 30.95 -3.21
C ILE A 511 15.17 30.82 -2.13
N GLU A 512 13.91 30.83 -2.53
CA GLU A 512 12.77 30.73 -1.62
C GLU A 512 12.85 29.43 -0.79
N LYS A 513 12.68 29.54 0.51
CA LYS A 513 12.75 28.42 1.47
C LYS A 513 14.09 27.65 1.41
N THR A 514 15.19 28.34 1.15
CA THR A 514 16.53 27.72 1.13
C THR A 514 17.53 28.59 1.85
N ASP A 515 18.27 28.01 2.80
CA ASP A 515 19.35 28.63 3.54
C ASP A 515 20.70 28.00 3.17
N PHE A 516 21.73 28.84 3.04
CA PHE A 516 23.07 28.38 2.75
C PHE A 516 24.01 28.74 3.91
N ILE A 517 24.83 27.77 4.33
CA ILE A 517 25.87 27.91 5.33
C ILE A 517 27.21 27.65 4.65
N VAL A 518 28.13 28.61 4.71
CA VAL A 518 29.49 28.44 4.18
C VAL A 518 30.35 27.70 5.19
N THR A 519 30.96 26.60 4.78
CA THR A 519 31.83 25.75 5.60
C THR A 519 33.18 25.53 4.91
N PHE A 520 34.20 25.09 5.64
CA PHE A 520 35.57 24.94 5.14
C PHE A 520 36.08 23.54 5.42
N GLU A 521 36.66 22.92 4.38
CA GLU A 521 37.31 21.63 4.49
C GLU A 521 38.61 21.56 3.68
N ALA A 522 39.52 20.71 4.12
CA ALA A 522 40.77 20.42 3.43
C ALA A 522 40.65 19.09 2.71
N LEU A 523 40.23 19.13 1.40
CA LEU A 523 39.85 17.95 0.61
C LEU A 523 40.95 17.53 -0.38
N GLY A 524 42.12 18.21 -0.36
CA GLY A 524 43.18 18.01 -1.33
C GLY A 524 42.99 18.81 -2.62
N GLU A 525 44.06 18.97 -3.37
CA GLU A 525 44.10 19.83 -4.58
C GLU A 525 43.30 19.28 -5.76
N SER A 526 43.09 17.96 -5.83
CA SER A 526 42.37 17.29 -6.93
C SER A 526 40.85 17.26 -6.74
N SER A 527 40.34 17.59 -5.56
CA SER A 527 38.92 17.63 -5.28
C SER A 527 38.28 18.92 -5.77
N ASN A 528 36.94 18.94 -5.93
CA ASN A 528 36.24 20.14 -6.38
C ASN A 528 36.52 21.35 -5.48
N PRO A 529 36.66 22.57 -6.04
CA PRO A 529 36.92 23.81 -5.25
C PRO A 529 35.75 24.16 -4.32
N VAL A 530 34.53 23.90 -4.75
CA VAL A 530 33.30 24.20 -4.02
C VAL A 530 32.28 23.10 -4.26
N MET A 531 31.58 22.68 -3.21
CA MET A 531 30.56 21.65 -3.24
C MET A 531 29.35 22.09 -2.42
N LEU A 532 28.16 21.58 -2.75
CA LEU A 532 26.98 21.72 -1.91
C LEU A 532 26.67 20.37 -1.26
N THR A 533 26.44 20.39 0.06
CA THR A 533 25.97 19.22 0.80
C THR A 533 24.69 19.55 1.57
N GLN A 534 23.85 18.54 1.84
CA GLN A 534 22.60 18.73 2.56
C GLN A 534 22.52 17.79 3.76
N SER A 535 22.35 18.32 4.96
CA SER A 535 22.28 17.52 6.19
C SER A 535 21.27 16.37 6.08
N GLU A 536 21.74 15.16 6.28
CA GLU A 536 20.92 13.93 6.24
C GLU A 536 19.74 14.00 7.23
N TYR A 537 19.99 14.45 8.45
CA TYR A 537 18.99 14.55 9.50
C TYR A 537 17.84 15.51 9.11
N MET A 538 18.15 16.71 8.69
CA MET A 538 17.14 17.71 8.32
C MET A 538 16.31 17.26 7.12
N ARG A 539 16.97 16.66 6.15
CA ARG A 539 16.32 16.14 4.95
C ARG A 539 15.34 15.01 5.27
N ARG A 540 15.77 14.01 6.06
CA ARG A 540 14.89 12.88 6.47
C ARG A 540 13.69 13.36 7.28
N MET A 541 13.91 14.29 8.21
CA MET A 541 12.82 14.88 8.99
C MET A 541 11.76 15.52 8.09
N ARG A 542 12.19 16.21 7.05
CA ARG A 542 11.30 16.85 6.09
C ARG A 542 10.57 15.83 5.20
N GLU A 543 11.27 14.85 4.66
CA GLU A 543 10.66 13.77 3.85
C GLU A 543 9.61 12.98 4.65
N MET A 544 9.90 12.65 5.90
CA MET A 544 8.95 11.99 6.79
C MET A 544 7.73 12.87 7.11
N SER A 545 7.93 14.18 7.32
CA SER A 545 6.84 15.10 7.62
C SER A 545 5.91 15.33 6.45
N ALA A 546 6.44 15.28 5.23
CA ALA A 546 5.63 15.42 4.01
C ALA A 546 4.66 14.24 3.80
N MET A 547 4.95 13.08 4.40
CA MET A 547 4.12 11.87 4.31
C MET A 547 3.09 11.73 5.43
N GLN A 548 3.19 12.50 6.53
CA GLN A 548 2.28 12.41 7.68
C GLN A 548 1.40 13.66 7.82
N PRO A 549 0.08 13.56 7.59
CA PRO A 549 -0.83 14.66 7.87
C PRO A 549 -0.86 14.96 9.38
N GLY A 550 -0.23 16.02 9.80
CA GLY A 550 -0.11 16.44 11.21
C GLY A 550 1.29 16.87 11.64
N MET A 551 2.32 16.56 10.86
CA MET A 551 3.68 17.07 11.05
C MET A 551 4.03 18.20 10.05
N SER A 552 3.06 18.96 9.56
CA SER A 552 3.24 20.03 8.58
C SER A 552 4.28 21.08 8.99
N PHE A 553 4.51 21.28 10.30
CA PHE A 553 5.50 22.22 10.83
C PHE A 553 6.93 21.97 10.29
N TYR A 554 7.35 20.71 10.17
CA TYR A 554 8.69 20.39 9.64
C TYR A 554 8.76 20.54 8.11
N GLY A 555 7.65 20.44 7.40
CA GLY A 555 7.57 20.68 5.95
C GLY A 555 7.68 22.15 5.55
N GLU A 556 7.51 23.07 6.50
CA GLU A 556 7.65 24.52 6.30
C GLU A 556 9.08 25.05 6.59
N LEU A 557 9.94 24.21 7.17
CA LEU A 557 11.35 24.60 7.42
C LEU A 557 12.09 24.77 6.08
N PRO A 558 13.00 25.77 6.00
CA PRO A 558 13.82 25.96 4.81
C PRO A 558 14.77 24.77 4.61
N ASP A 559 15.08 24.48 3.36
CA ASP A 559 16.19 23.58 3.01
C ASP A 559 17.51 24.22 3.45
N SER A 560 18.31 23.50 4.22
CA SER A 560 19.62 23.96 4.64
C SER A 560 20.71 23.22 3.88
N TYR A 561 21.53 23.97 3.16
CA TYR A 561 22.68 23.47 2.41
C TYR A 561 23.97 24.02 2.98
N ASN A 562 25.00 23.18 3.02
CA ASN A 562 26.35 23.63 3.29
C ASN A 562 27.06 23.89 1.95
N LEU A 563 27.55 25.12 1.76
CA LEU A 563 28.50 25.45 0.72
C LEU A 563 29.90 25.17 1.26
N VAL A 564 30.42 24.00 0.90
CA VAL A 564 31.77 23.57 1.38
C VAL A 564 32.82 24.13 0.45
N LEU A 565 33.74 24.94 1.03
CA LEU A 565 34.90 25.46 0.32
C LEU A 565 36.11 24.57 0.60
N ASN A 566 36.72 24.04 -0.45
CA ASN A 566 37.95 23.25 -0.38
C ASN A 566 39.17 24.20 -0.24
N THR A 567 39.68 24.28 0.96
CA THR A 567 40.80 25.21 1.31
C THR A 567 42.14 24.81 0.70
N ASP A 568 42.28 23.57 0.23
CA ASP A 568 43.49 23.11 -0.46
C ASP A 568 43.51 23.45 -1.95
N HIS A 569 42.35 23.73 -2.54
CA HIS A 569 42.23 23.94 -3.97
C HIS A 569 42.83 25.27 -4.42
N GLU A 570 43.59 25.24 -5.52
CA GLU A 570 44.32 26.45 -6.04
C GLU A 570 43.40 27.64 -6.30
N LEU A 571 42.17 27.43 -6.79
CA LEU A 571 41.22 28.51 -7.08
C LEU A 571 40.73 29.21 -5.79
N VAL A 572 40.58 28.50 -4.67
CA VAL A 572 40.19 29.07 -3.40
C VAL A 572 41.36 29.87 -2.79
N LYS A 573 42.58 29.31 -2.86
CA LYS A 573 43.82 30.03 -2.47
C LYS A 573 44.04 31.29 -3.30
N LYS A 574 43.77 31.23 -4.60
CA LYS A 574 43.87 32.39 -5.52
C LYS A 574 42.91 33.50 -5.13
N ILE A 575 41.64 33.17 -4.75
CA ILE A 575 40.66 34.18 -4.29
C ILE A 575 41.21 34.96 -3.08
N LEU A 576 41.78 34.25 -2.09
CA LEU A 576 42.38 34.91 -0.92
C LEU A 576 43.57 35.83 -1.29
N THR A 577 44.46 35.34 -2.17
CA THR A 577 45.61 36.12 -2.62
C THR A 577 45.19 37.39 -3.37
N GLU A 578 44.18 37.26 -4.23
CA GLU A 578 43.65 38.40 -5.01
C GLU A 578 42.87 39.37 -4.09
N GLU A 579 42.15 38.89 -3.11
CA GLU A 579 41.45 39.69 -2.11
C GLU A 579 42.47 40.50 -1.27
N GLU A 580 43.49 39.83 -0.74
CA GLU A 580 44.53 40.49 0.02
C GLU A 580 45.19 41.60 -0.76
N ALA A 581 45.56 41.36 -2.03
CA ALA A 581 46.15 42.36 -2.91
C ALA A 581 45.23 43.55 -3.19
N ALA A 582 43.90 43.32 -3.29
CA ALA A 582 42.95 44.38 -3.62
C ALA A 582 42.41 45.15 -2.41
N CYS A 583 42.28 44.50 -1.25
CA CYS A 583 41.55 45.04 -0.10
C CYS A 583 42.43 45.37 1.10
N ALA A 584 43.69 44.93 1.16
CA ALA A 584 44.56 45.08 2.33
C ALA A 584 44.66 46.53 2.86
N GLU A 585 44.77 47.54 1.98
CA GLU A 585 44.84 48.91 2.37
C GLU A 585 43.61 49.40 3.16
N LYS A 586 42.42 48.92 2.81
CA LYS A 586 41.15 49.24 3.48
C LYS A 586 40.88 48.36 4.68
N LEU A 587 41.26 47.09 4.61
CA LEU A 587 40.90 46.06 5.63
C LEU A 587 41.87 46.04 6.82
N ASN A 588 43.16 46.20 6.59
CA ASN A 588 44.15 46.09 7.69
C ASN A 588 43.87 46.98 8.89
N PRO A 589 43.49 48.27 8.71
CA PRO A 589 43.11 49.08 9.86
C PRO A 589 41.92 48.55 10.64
N ILE A 590 40.89 48.12 9.93
CA ILE A 590 39.66 47.58 10.51
C ILE A 590 39.92 46.27 11.25
N LEU A 591 40.75 45.38 10.71
CA LEU A 591 41.13 44.12 11.32
C LEU A 591 41.97 44.33 12.58
N ALA A 592 42.88 45.34 12.60
CA ALA A 592 43.63 45.70 13.76
C ALA A 592 42.72 46.23 14.90
N ASP A 593 41.78 47.11 14.58
CA ASP A 593 40.76 47.61 15.51
C ASP A 593 39.86 46.52 16.04
N LEU A 594 39.34 45.61 15.17
CA LEU A 594 38.55 44.45 15.55
C LEU A 594 39.28 43.54 16.51
N LYS A 595 40.57 43.29 16.28
CA LYS A 595 41.41 42.50 17.19
C LYS A 595 41.53 43.14 18.56
N GLY A 596 41.71 44.45 18.62
CA GLY A 596 41.77 45.21 19.87
C GLY A 596 40.46 45.15 20.66
N TRP A 597 39.32 45.38 19.99
CA TRP A 597 38.01 45.34 20.62
C TRP A 597 37.60 43.95 21.05
N LYS A 598 37.93 42.89 20.27
CA LYS A 598 37.71 41.48 20.66
C LYS A 598 38.53 41.07 21.86
N ALA A 599 39.81 41.56 22.00
CA ALA A 599 40.61 41.36 23.18
C ALA A 599 39.94 41.98 24.41
N ARG A 600 39.47 43.26 24.29
CA ARG A 600 38.71 43.92 25.35
C ARG A 600 37.42 43.15 25.73
N GLN A 601 36.69 42.65 24.77
CA GLN A 601 35.50 41.84 25.02
C GLN A 601 35.85 40.57 25.83
N SER A 602 36.95 39.89 25.46
CA SER A 602 37.42 38.70 26.17
C SER A 602 37.79 39.02 27.63
N ASP A 603 38.51 40.12 27.88
CA ASP A 603 38.90 40.57 29.21
C ASP A 603 37.64 40.88 30.05
N LEU A 604 36.65 41.57 29.47
CA LEU A 604 35.39 41.89 30.13
C LEU A 604 34.58 40.63 30.45
N ARG A 605 34.52 39.67 29.53
CA ARG A 605 33.86 38.38 29.77
C ARG A 605 34.54 37.58 30.87
N GLU A 606 35.87 37.53 30.89
CA GLU A 606 36.63 36.86 31.93
C GLU A 606 36.41 37.52 33.30
N ALA A 607 36.40 38.87 33.37
CA ALA A 607 36.10 39.59 34.58
C ALA A 607 34.69 39.34 35.10
N GLN A 608 33.70 39.32 34.21
CA GLN A 608 32.30 39.05 34.57
C GLN A 608 32.05 37.58 34.94
N SER A 609 32.76 36.61 34.34
CA SER A 609 32.65 35.20 34.67
C SER A 609 33.08 34.84 36.09
N LYS A 610 33.88 35.67 36.72
CA LYS A 610 34.34 35.53 38.10
C LYS A 610 33.37 36.12 39.12
N LYS A 611 32.28 36.77 38.70
CA LYS A 611 31.27 37.45 39.51
C LYS A 611 29.94 36.74 39.40
N LYS A 612 29.09 36.87 40.44
CA LYS A 612 27.69 36.51 40.32
C LYS A 612 26.92 37.55 39.51
N GLU A 613 25.85 37.20 38.88
CA GLU A 613 25.08 38.10 38.02
C GLU A 613 24.61 39.37 38.71
N GLU A 614 24.31 39.29 40.02
CA GLU A 614 23.94 40.40 40.90
C GLU A 614 25.13 41.34 41.26
N GLU A 615 26.35 40.89 41.09
CA GLU A 615 27.58 41.63 41.39
C GLU A 615 28.15 42.38 40.18
N ILE A 616 27.55 42.11 38.98
CA ILE A 616 27.94 42.84 37.75
C ILE A 616 27.27 44.21 37.77
N THR A 617 28.07 45.24 37.82
CA THR A 617 27.56 46.62 37.86
C THR A 617 26.91 47.06 36.55
N SER A 618 26.05 48.08 36.61
CA SER A 618 25.42 48.67 35.42
C SER A 618 26.46 49.22 34.44
N GLU A 619 27.53 49.76 34.93
CA GLU A 619 28.67 50.34 34.18
C GLU A 619 29.41 49.22 33.41
N GLU A 620 29.64 48.04 34.02
CA GLU A 620 30.24 46.87 33.37
C GLU A 620 29.34 46.28 32.29
N LYS A 621 28.04 46.32 32.49
CA LYS A 621 27.04 45.89 31.46
C LYS A 621 27.01 46.85 30.27
N GLU A 622 27.09 48.16 30.55
CA GLU A 622 27.13 49.20 29.53
C GLU A 622 28.46 49.16 28.74
N ASP A 623 29.59 48.94 29.38
CA ASP A 623 30.90 48.79 28.73
C ASP A 623 30.91 47.54 27.81
N MET A 624 30.36 46.42 28.26
CA MET A 624 30.19 45.23 27.43
C MET A 624 29.29 45.51 26.22
N THR A 625 28.17 46.21 26.42
CA THR A 625 27.24 46.60 25.36
C THR A 625 27.90 47.50 24.32
N ASN A 626 28.64 48.51 24.77
CA ASN A 626 29.37 49.44 23.91
C ASN A 626 30.50 48.73 23.15
N THR A 627 31.19 47.78 23.80
CA THR A 627 32.23 46.97 23.19
C THR A 627 31.64 46.08 22.09
N ASN A 628 30.52 45.39 22.34
CA ASN A 628 29.82 44.58 21.35
C ASN A 628 29.38 45.43 20.16
N LYS A 629 28.74 46.58 20.42
CA LYS A 629 28.30 47.49 19.35
C LYS A 629 29.46 47.92 18.44
N LYS A 630 30.64 48.22 19.05
CA LYS A 630 31.79 48.61 18.27
C LYS A 630 32.38 47.49 17.44
N ILE A 631 32.36 46.26 17.95
CA ILE A 631 32.75 45.05 17.21
C ILE A 631 31.80 44.86 16.03
N ASP A 632 30.46 44.98 16.25
CA ASP A 632 29.47 44.82 15.21
C ASP A 632 29.61 45.86 14.08
N GLU A 633 29.84 47.15 14.45
CA GLU A 633 30.07 48.23 13.48
C GLU A 633 31.33 47.99 12.61
N LEU A 634 32.41 47.54 13.22
CA LEU A 634 33.66 47.24 12.51
C LEU A 634 33.53 45.98 11.65
N ALA A 635 32.82 44.97 12.16
CA ALA A 635 32.52 43.75 11.39
C ALA A 635 31.64 44.07 10.17
N GLU A 636 30.66 44.96 10.30
CA GLU A 636 29.83 45.43 9.19
C GLU A 636 30.67 46.17 8.14
N GLN A 637 31.55 47.07 8.55
CA GLN A 637 32.47 47.76 7.64
C GLN A 637 33.35 46.77 6.86
N ARG A 638 33.96 45.81 7.58
CA ARG A 638 34.74 44.74 6.94
C ARG A 638 33.91 43.98 5.93
N ASN A 639 32.69 43.54 6.30
CA ASN A 639 31.82 42.76 5.48
C ASN A 639 31.37 43.51 4.23
N ASN A 640 31.10 44.81 4.32
CA ASN A 640 30.75 45.64 3.17
C ASN A 640 31.90 45.71 2.15
N ILE A 641 33.15 45.88 2.59
CA ILE A 641 34.31 45.89 1.68
C ILE A 641 34.47 44.53 0.98
N LEU A 642 34.38 43.44 1.73
CA LEU A 642 34.48 42.08 1.18
C LEU A 642 33.35 41.74 0.22
N SER A 643 32.15 42.17 0.53
CA SER A 643 30.94 41.95 -0.33
C SER A 643 31.07 42.75 -1.64
N GLU A 644 31.55 44.01 -1.59
CA GLU A 644 31.77 44.82 -2.78
C GLU A 644 32.84 44.19 -3.69
N TYR A 645 33.97 43.77 -3.11
CA TYR A 645 35.02 43.04 -3.84
C TYR A 645 34.51 41.74 -4.45
N ALA A 646 33.78 40.95 -3.69
CA ALA A 646 33.21 39.68 -4.17
C ALA A 646 32.23 39.86 -5.35
N GLY A 647 31.46 40.98 -5.38
CA GLY A 647 30.57 41.34 -6.45
C GLY A 647 31.31 41.63 -7.78
N GLU A 648 32.58 42.12 -7.70
CA GLU A 648 33.43 42.37 -8.86
C GLU A 648 34.24 41.14 -9.25
N ASN A 649 34.52 40.23 -8.32
CA ASN A 649 35.33 39.03 -8.56
C ASN A 649 34.52 37.93 -9.31
N LYS A 650 34.80 37.77 -10.59
CA LYS A 650 34.13 36.80 -11.45
C LYS A 650 34.35 35.35 -10.99
N LEU A 651 35.45 35.04 -10.31
CA LEU A 651 35.78 33.68 -9.89
C LEU A 651 34.90 33.21 -8.74
N VAL A 652 34.62 34.08 -7.75
CA VAL A 652 33.69 33.77 -6.65
C VAL A 652 32.32 33.38 -7.18
N SER A 653 31.72 34.23 -8.03
CA SER A 653 30.42 33.94 -8.65
C SER A 653 30.45 32.71 -9.53
N GLN A 654 31.56 32.42 -10.22
CA GLN A 654 31.71 31.25 -11.08
C GLN A 654 31.71 29.95 -10.25
N LEU A 655 32.42 29.93 -9.13
CA LEU A 655 32.48 28.73 -8.27
C LEU A 655 31.15 28.44 -7.57
N ILE A 656 30.44 29.49 -7.13
CA ILE A 656 29.08 29.34 -6.57
C ILE A 656 28.13 28.73 -7.62
N ASP A 657 28.12 29.32 -8.82
CA ASP A 657 27.23 28.87 -9.89
C ASP A 657 27.56 27.44 -10.37
N LEU A 658 28.83 27.03 -10.36
CA LEU A 658 29.23 25.64 -10.61
C LEU A 658 28.66 24.66 -9.57
N ALA A 659 28.75 25.01 -8.30
CA ALA A 659 28.19 24.18 -7.22
C ALA A 659 26.66 24.09 -7.29
N LEU A 660 25.99 25.20 -7.60
CA LEU A 660 24.53 25.24 -7.81
C LEU A 660 24.12 24.44 -9.06
N LEU A 661 24.89 24.54 -10.15
CA LEU A 661 24.63 23.78 -11.38
C LEU A 661 24.73 22.27 -11.14
N ALA A 662 25.78 21.84 -10.45
CA ALA A 662 26.02 20.44 -10.11
C ALA A 662 24.87 19.82 -9.27
N ASN A 663 24.09 20.65 -8.58
CA ASN A 663 22.94 20.24 -7.77
C ASN A 663 21.59 20.57 -8.42
N GLY A 664 21.57 20.92 -9.72
CA GLY A 664 20.33 21.23 -10.44
C GLY A 664 19.61 22.51 -9.97
N MET A 665 20.25 23.33 -9.14
CA MET A 665 19.70 24.54 -8.55
C MET A 665 19.90 25.78 -9.43
N LEU A 666 20.77 25.74 -10.45
CA LEU A 666 21.04 26.86 -11.36
C LEU A 666 20.14 26.75 -12.59
N LYS A 667 19.16 27.64 -12.72
CA LYS A 667 18.15 27.61 -13.80
C LYS A 667 17.89 29.02 -14.37
N GLY A 668 17.23 29.07 -15.53
CA GLY A 668 16.71 30.30 -16.13
C GLY A 668 17.79 31.35 -16.42
N GLU A 669 17.56 32.59 -15.95
CA GLU A 669 18.46 33.72 -16.18
C GLU A 669 19.84 33.54 -15.55
N ALA A 670 19.90 32.93 -14.35
CA ALA A 670 21.15 32.66 -13.65
C ALA A 670 22.05 31.70 -14.47
N LEU A 671 21.47 30.63 -15.03
CA LEU A 671 22.18 29.72 -15.92
C LEU A 671 22.68 30.43 -17.19
N SER A 672 21.88 31.31 -17.78
CA SER A 672 22.30 32.11 -18.94
C SER A 672 23.48 33.04 -18.63
N ARG A 673 23.45 33.69 -17.45
CA ARG A 673 24.58 34.55 -16.98
C ARG A 673 25.83 33.72 -16.74
N PHE A 674 25.70 32.56 -16.11
CA PHE A 674 26.81 31.63 -15.90
C PHE A 674 27.47 31.23 -17.21
N ILE A 675 26.69 30.81 -18.23
CA ILE A 675 27.20 30.42 -19.54
C ILE A 675 27.98 31.57 -20.20
N LYS A 676 27.42 32.79 -20.19
CA LYS A 676 28.09 33.97 -20.75
C LYS A 676 29.42 34.26 -20.07
N ARG A 677 29.45 34.19 -18.73
CA ARG A 677 30.67 34.41 -17.95
C ARG A 677 31.69 33.29 -18.19
N SER A 678 31.27 32.03 -18.27
CA SER A 678 32.14 30.88 -18.59
C SER A 678 32.84 31.08 -19.96
N VAL A 679 32.08 31.47 -20.97
CA VAL A 679 32.65 31.78 -22.31
C VAL A 679 33.68 32.89 -22.25
N GLN A 680 33.40 33.96 -21.46
CA GLN A 680 34.38 35.07 -21.32
C GLN A 680 35.66 34.69 -20.53
N MET A 681 35.61 33.65 -19.70
CA MET A 681 36.76 33.16 -18.94
C MET A 681 37.64 32.18 -19.74
N ILE A 682 37.08 31.56 -20.76
CA ILE A 682 37.78 30.61 -21.64
C ILE A 682 38.49 31.35 -22.82
N GLY A 683 37.92 32.45 -23.30
CA GLY A 683 38.49 33.26 -24.38
C GLY A 683 39.29 34.41 -23.87
#